data_6b1f3df08decc9a6782bf5351dc4530c
#
_entry.id   6b1f3df08decc9a6782bf5351dc4530c
#
_cell.length_a   1.000
_cell.length_b   1.000
_cell.length_c   1.000
_cell.angle_alpha   90.00
_cell.angle_beta   90.00
_cell.angle_gamma   90.00
#
_symmetry.space_group_name_H-M   'P 1'
#
loop_
_entity.id
_entity.type
_entity.pdbx_description
1 polymer ?
#
loop_
_entity_poly.entity_id
_entity_poly.type
_entity_poly.pdbx_seq_one_letter_code
_entity_poly.pdbx_strand_id
1 'polypeptide(L)'
;MDFKLHSEYQPTGDQPNAIRELSDGVNNGVPYQTLLGVTGSGKTFTMANVIANTNKPTLILSHNKTLAAQLYSEFKAFFPENSVHYFVSYYDYYQPEAYIPSTDKYIEKDLAINEEIDRLRLSTTAALLSGRRDIIVVSSVSCIYGMGNPDDFDKNIIHVAVGQEIGRDKFLTMLVDALYSRSEVQYTSGTFRVTGDTVDVALAYERIMVRIIFWGNEIESIQILDPDTQLPTETVDAFKIYPANLFVASKERVAKAIGEISVDLGTQVDMFYNEGRSVEARRLKERVEYDIEMIKEVGYCSGIENYSRYFDGREPGTRPFCLLDYFPDDFLTIIDESHVTVPQIRGMYGGDQARKTNLVNYGFRLQAAVDNRPLKFEEFETLTKQTIYVSATPADYELEQSEGVVTEQIIRPTGLLDPHITVRPSMGQVDDLINEIQIRVERNERTLVTTLTKRMAEELSEYLANHDVRVAYIHSDVDTMDRIQILDDLRAGAIDVLIGVNLLREGLDLPEVSLVAILDADKEGFLRSNRSLTQTAGRAARNLNGEVIMYADKITQSMQQTIDETERRRSLQLAYNEEHGITPQAIIKARNAIIGVDNEFSQISTDNSKHPGRGEHRTFTSEKPQFASYQSEFTPSVGIAADPVVQYMSTSDLTMAIERLRKNMIEAAKNMDFIEAAQLRDELIKLEERKKALEE
;
A
#
# COMPACT_ATOMS: atom_id res chain seq x y z
N MET A 1 24.12 16.55 8.82
CA MET A 1 23.16 17.33 9.63
C MET A 1 22.51 16.38 10.61
N ASP A 2 22.15 16.86 11.80
CA ASP A 2 21.44 16.06 12.79
C ASP A 2 19.93 16.22 12.58
N PHE A 3 19.16 15.24 13.03
CA PHE A 3 17.70 15.35 13.03
C PHE A 3 17.24 16.39 14.07
N LYS A 4 16.34 17.27 13.66
CA LYS A 4 15.74 18.30 14.49
C LYS A 4 14.24 18.04 14.59
N LEU A 5 13.82 17.50 15.74
CA LEU A 5 12.41 17.22 15.99
C LEU A 5 11.67 18.52 16.38
N HIS A 6 10.64 18.87 15.63
CA HIS A 6 9.70 19.94 15.90
C HIS A 6 8.37 19.36 16.36
N SER A 7 7.97 19.67 17.58
CA SER A 7 6.67 19.22 18.12
C SER A 7 6.19 20.14 19.23
N GLU A 8 4.90 20.41 19.24
CA GLU A 8 4.21 21.06 20.35
C GLU A 8 3.94 20.09 21.50
N TYR A 9 4.08 18.78 21.25
CA TYR A 9 3.83 17.73 22.23
C TYR A 9 5.09 17.36 23.00
N GLN A 10 4.90 16.98 24.26
CA GLN A 10 5.94 16.38 25.09
C GLN A 10 5.60 14.90 25.32
N PRO A 11 6.61 14.03 25.44
CA PRO A 11 6.37 12.62 25.74
C PRO A 11 5.63 12.43 27.08
N THR A 12 4.54 11.67 27.05
CA THR A 12 3.69 11.39 28.21
C THR A 12 3.36 9.92 28.34
N GLY A 13 2.84 9.49 29.49
CA GLY A 13 2.49 8.10 29.75
C GLY A 13 3.71 7.17 29.63
N ASP A 14 3.59 6.14 28.82
CA ASP A 14 4.66 5.16 28.57
C ASP A 14 5.72 5.67 27.58
N GLN A 15 5.43 6.76 26.83
CA GLN A 15 6.31 7.25 25.76
C GLN A 15 7.74 7.55 26.23
N PRO A 16 7.99 8.24 27.39
CA PRO A 16 9.37 8.52 27.83
C PRO A 16 10.18 7.24 28.03
N ASN A 17 9.57 6.20 28.58
CA ASN A 17 10.22 4.92 28.79
C ASN A 17 10.47 4.18 27.47
N ALA A 18 9.46 4.13 26.60
CA ALA A 18 9.56 3.50 25.29
C ALA A 18 10.62 4.17 24.40
N ILE A 19 10.67 5.50 24.38
CA ILE A 19 11.70 6.27 23.65
C ILE A 19 13.10 5.92 24.17
N ARG A 20 13.28 5.90 25.49
CA ARG A 20 14.57 5.56 26.10
C ARG A 20 15.01 4.15 25.75
N GLU A 21 14.17 3.14 26.01
CA GLU A 21 14.49 1.73 25.79
C GLU A 21 14.83 1.44 24.33
N LEU A 22 14.01 1.92 23.40
CA LEU A 22 14.23 1.72 21.97
C LEU A 22 15.50 2.46 21.48
N SER A 23 15.73 3.71 21.94
CA SER A 23 16.93 4.47 21.58
C SER A 23 18.20 3.82 22.13
N ASP A 24 18.18 3.38 23.38
CA ASP A 24 19.30 2.68 24.01
C ASP A 24 19.58 1.35 23.28
N GLY A 25 18.55 0.60 22.93
CA GLY A 25 18.69 -0.62 22.14
C GLY A 25 19.35 -0.38 20.78
N VAL A 26 18.90 0.63 20.03
CA VAL A 26 19.52 0.99 18.74
C VAL A 26 20.97 1.42 18.91
N ASN A 27 21.27 2.25 19.90
CA ASN A 27 22.64 2.73 20.17
C ASN A 27 23.58 1.60 20.65
N ASN A 28 23.03 0.60 21.34
CA ASN A 28 23.78 -0.59 21.78
C ASN A 28 23.88 -1.67 20.69
N GLY A 29 23.33 -1.46 19.51
CA GLY A 29 23.42 -2.38 18.37
C GLY A 29 22.47 -3.58 18.46
N VAL A 30 21.41 -3.50 19.28
CA VAL A 30 20.36 -4.55 19.32
C VAL A 30 19.74 -4.71 17.94
N PRO A 31 19.75 -5.94 17.35
CA PRO A 31 19.31 -6.09 15.98
C PRO A 31 17.79 -5.95 15.80
N TYR A 32 17.01 -6.46 16.74
CA TYR A 32 15.55 -6.48 16.65
C TYR A 32 14.91 -6.04 17.96
N GLN A 33 13.95 -5.15 17.87
CA GLN A 33 13.16 -4.65 18.99
C GLN A 33 11.69 -4.60 18.61
N THR A 34 10.79 -4.80 19.56
CA THR A 34 9.34 -4.75 19.34
C THR A 34 8.69 -3.68 20.21
N LEU A 35 8.01 -2.72 19.58
CA LEU A 35 7.13 -1.76 20.24
C LEU A 35 5.68 -2.25 20.15
N LEU A 36 5.10 -2.67 21.24
CA LEU A 36 3.67 -2.92 21.37
C LEU A 36 2.98 -1.60 21.71
N GLY A 37 2.45 -0.93 20.69
CA GLY A 37 1.79 0.36 20.87
C GLY A 37 0.33 0.30 20.48
N VAL A 38 -0.58 0.54 21.43
CA VAL A 38 -2.02 0.55 21.14
C VAL A 38 -2.42 1.70 20.22
N THR A 39 -3.56 1.57 19.57
CA THR A 39 -4.10 2.64 18.73
C THR A 39 -4.34 3.90 19.56
N GLY A 40 -3.81 5.04 19.08
CA GLY A 40 -3.94 6.34 19.78
C GLY A 40 -2.92 6.59 20.89
N SER A 41 -1.96 5.70 21.14
CA SER A 41 -0.88 5.93 22.12
C SER A 41 0.23 6.88 21.64
N GLY A 42 0.21 7.31 20.37
CA GLY A 42 1.23 8.20 19.80
C GLY A 42 2.48 7.48 19.30
N LYS A 43 2.35 6.28 18.74
CA LYS A 43 3.46 5.49 18.16
C LYS A 43 4.35 6.31 17.22
N THR A 44 3.74 7.07 16.28
CA THR A 44 4.48 7.90 15.33
C THR A 44 5.38 8.92 16.03
N PHE A 45 4.88 9.55 17.10
CA PHE A 45 5.66 10.50 17.88
C PHE A 45 6.82 9.81 18.64
N THR A 46 6.59 8.62 19.16
CA THR A 46 7.65 7.79 19.78
C THR A 46 8.73 7.44 18.76
N MET A 47 8.33 6.96 17.55
CA MET A 47 9.28 6.69 16.46
C MET A 47 10.08 7.93 16.06
N ALA A 48 9.43 9.11 15.95
CA ALA A 48 10.10 10.36 15.64
C ALA A 48 11.17 10.73 16.71
N ASN A 49 10.87 10.57 17.98
CA ASN A 49 11.84 10.78 19.07
C ASN A 49 13.01 9.79 19.02
N VAL A 50 12.74 8.52 18.71
CA VAL A 50 13.81 7.50 18.57
C VAL A 50 14.73 7.87 17.40
N ILE A 51 14.19 8.30 16.27
CA ILE A 51 14.97 8.76 15.09
C ILE A 51 15.86 9.95 15.49
N ALA A 52 15.29 10.96 16.16
CA ALA A 52 16.03 12.14 16.60
C ALA A 52 17.15 11.77 17.58
N ASN A 53 16.91 10.85 18.54
CA ASN A 53 17.89 10.43 19.52
C ASN A 53 19.02 9.56 18.96
N THR A 54 18.73 8.75 17.96
CA THR A 54 19.70 7.81 17.36
C THR A 54 20.46 8.41 16.18
N ASN A 55 19.91 9.44 15.57
CA ASN A 55 20.50 10.20 14.46
C ASN A 55 20.95 9.33 13.27
N LYS A 56 20.19 8.26 12.96
CA LYS A 56 20.47 7.33 11.87
C LYS A 56 19.54 7.58 10.67
N PRO A 57 20.04 7.47 9.43
CA PRO A 57 19.16 7.38 8.27
C PRO A 57 18.12 6.29 8.49
N THR A 58 16.85 6.56 8.21
CA THR A 58 15.77 5.66 8.63
C THR A 58 14.86 5.31 7.46
N LEU A 59 14.58 4.02 7.31
CA LEU A 59 13.55 3.48 6.43
C LEU A 59 12.33 3.10 7.26
N ILE A 60 11.17 3.67 6.94
CA ILE A 60 9.88 3.34 7.57
C ILE A 60 9.04 2.58 6.56
N LEU A 61 8.68 1.34 6.89
CA LEU A 61 7.88 0.48 6.04
C LEU A 61 6.43 0.43 6.51
N SER A 62 5.50 0.55 5.56
CA SER A 62 4.07 0.41 5.77
C SER A 62 3.46 -0.53 4.74
N HIS A 63 2.39 -1.25 5.10
CA HIS A 63 1.77 -2.27 4.25
C HIS A 63 0.93 -1.71 3.09
N ASN A 64 0.57 -0.43 3.09
CA ASN A 64 -0.19 0.19 2.00
C ASN A 64 0.20 1.65 1.73
N LYS A 65 -0.19 2.18 0.55
CA LYS A 65 0.14 3.54 0.11
C LYS A 65 -0.49 4.62 1.00
N THR A 66 -1.73 4.43 1.45
CA THR A 66 -2.49 5.42 2.22
C THR A 66 -1.87 5.64 3.60
N LEU A 67 -1.53 4.55 4.30
CA LEU A 67 -0.85 4.65 5.59
C LEU A 67 0.56 5.21 5.44
N ALA A 68 1.28 4.83 4.38
CA ALA A 68 2.58 5.41 4.07
C ALA A 68 2.49 6.93 3.81
N ALA A 69 1.45 7.41 3.10
CA ALA A 69 1.22 8.84 2.88
C ALA A 69 0.92 9.59 4.18
N GLN A 70 0.10 8.99 5.06
CA GLN A 70 -0.17 9.56 6.37
C GLN A 70 1.12 9.68 7.20
N LEU A 71 1.92 8.61 7.30
CA LEU A 71 3.19 8.62 8.02
C LEU A 71 4.17 9.65 7.42
N TYR A 72 4.25 9.72 6.10
CA TYR A 72 5.08 10.73 5.42
C TYR A 72 4.70 12.16 5.84
N SER A 73 3.40 12.49 5.83
CA SER A 73 2.90 13.79 6.25
C SER A 73 3.23 14.09 7.72
N GLU A 74 3.02 13.11 8.62
CA GLU A 74 3.34 13.23 10.04
C GLU A 74 4.85 13.45 10.26
N PHE A 75 5.72 12.65 9.61
CA PHE A 75 7.18 12.80 9.73
C PHE A 75 7.70 14.09 9.10
N LYS A 76 7.12 14.56 7.99
CA LYS A 76 7.47 15.85 7.39
C LYS A 76 7.12 17.02 8.32
N ALA A 77 6.01 16.92 9.06
CA ALA A 77 5.65 17.90 10.08
C ALA A 77 6.60 17.86 11.30
N PHE A 78 7.04 16.66 11.72
CA PHE A 78 8.00 16.51 12.82
C PHE A 78 9.43 16.94 12.43
N PHE A 79 9.81 16.83 11.18
CA PHE A 79 11.17 17.09 10.68
C PHE A 79 11.18 18.05 9.47
N PRO A 80 10.68 19.29 9.61
CA PRO A 80 10.56 20.22 8.50
C PRO A 80 11.92 20.68 7.91
N GLU A 81 13.01 20.63 8.69
CA GLU A 81 14.36 21.00 8.26
C GLU A 81 15.17 19.80 7.70
N ASN A 82 14.68 18.57 7.86
CA ASN A 82 15.37 17.37 7.45
C ASN A 82 14.77 16.78 6.16
N SER A 83 15.47 15.80 5.61
CA SER A 83 15.12 15.18 4.32
C SER A 83 14.14 14.04 4.51
N VAL A 84 12.84 14.31 4.41
CA VAL A 84 11.77 13.31 4.51
C VAL A 84 11.23 12.99 3.12
N HIS A 85 11.22 11.73 2.74
CA HIS A 85 10.87 11.25 1.40
C HIS A 85 9.78 10.20 1.41
N TYR A 86 9.06 10.12 0.27
CA TYR A 86 7.97 9.17 0.05
C TYR A 86 8.30 8.23 -1.11
N PHE A 87 8.32 6.92 -0.84
CA PHE A 87 8.71 5.92 -1.83
C PHE A 87 7.69 4.77 -1.90
N VAL A 88 6.74 4.87 -2.82
CA VAL A 88 5.71 3.84 -3.03
C VAL A 88 5.66 3.41 -4.49
N SER A 89 4.80 2.45 -4.81
CA SER A 89 4.58 2.06 -6.21
C SER A 89 4.03 3.25 -7.01
N TYR A 90 4.68 3.56 -8.12
CA TYR A 90 4.33 4.68 -9.01
C TYR A 90 3.22 4.34 -10.03
N TYR A 91 2.60 3.16 -9.91
CA TYR A 91 1.46 2.78 -10.74
C TYR A 91 0.14 3.21 -10.08
N ASP A 92 -0.70 3.96 -10.81
CA ASP A 92 -2.10 4.17 -10.43
C ASP A 92 -2.93 2.94 -10.74
N TYR A 93 -2.63 2.31 -11.88
CA TYR A 93 -3.16 1.01 -12.28
C TYR A 93 -2.01 0.09 -12.71
N TYR A 94 -2.06 -1.17 -12.32
CA TYR A 94 -1.06 -2.16 -12.70
C TYR A 94 -1.67 -3.54 -12.90
N GLN A 95 -1.68 -4.02 -14.14
CA GLN A 95 -1.96 -5.40 -14.49
C GLN A 95 -0.66 -6.08 -14.91
N PRO A 96 -0.13 -7.01 -14.12
CA PRO A 96 1.09 -7.71 -14.49
C PRO A 96 0.88 -8.63 -15.68
N GLU A 97 1.89 -8.73 -16.57
CA GLU A 97 1.94 -9.75 -17.60
C GLU A 97 1.83 -11.15 -17.00
N ALA A 98 0.94 -11.98 -17.51
CA ALA A 98 0.75 -13.34 -17.01
C ALA A 98 0.31 -14.30 -18.12
N TYR A 99 0.59 -15.59 -17.93
CA TYR A 99 0.03 -16.65 -18.77
C TYR A 99 -0.61 -17.72 -17.88
N ILE A 100 -1.85 -18.08 -18.21
CA ILE A 100 -2.63 -19.09 -17.50
C ILE A 100 -2.72 -20.35 -18.37
N PRO A 101 -1.88 -21.38 -18.09
CA PRO A 101 -1.80 -22.57 -18.95
C PRO A 101 -3.12 -23.36 -19.07
N SER A 102 -3.92 -23.39 -18.00
CA SER A 102 -5.18 -24.15 -17.98
C SER A 102 -6.23 -23.64 -18.94
N THR A 103 -6.19 -22.35 -19.29
CA THR A 103 -7.16 -21.70 -20.19
C THR A 103 -6.51 -21.18 -21.47
N ASP A 104 -5.20 -21.41 -21.67
CA ASP A 104 -4.39 -20.85 -22.77
C ASP A 104 -4.58 -19.33 -22.92
N LYS A 105 -4.69 -18.62 -21.77
CA LYS A 105 -4.96 -17.18 -21.77
C LYS A 105 -3.69 -16.41 -21.44
N TYR A 106 -3.24 -15.60 -22.38
CA TYR A 106 -2.20 -14.58 -22.16
C TYR A 106 -2.84 -13.26 -21.72
N ILE A 107 -2.31 -12.69 -20.66
CA ILE A 107 -2.70 -11.39 -20.12
C ILE A 107 -1.54 -10.43 -20.38
N GLU A 108 -1.78 -9.44 -21.21
CA GLU A 108 -0.79 -8.41 -21.50
C GLU A 108 -0.58 -7.49 -20.31
N LYS A 109 0.66 -6.99 -20.16
CA LYS A 109 0.99 -5.98 -19.16
C LYS A 109 0.25 -4.68 -19.50
N ASP A 110 -0.53 -4.18 -18.55
CA ASP A 110 -1.20 -2.88 -18.65
C ASP A 110 -0.89 -2.05 -17.40
N LEU A 111 -0.59 -0.76 -17.58
CA LEU A 111 -0.19 0.11 -16.49
C LEU A 111 -0.48 1.58 -16.80
N ALA A 112 -0.76 2.33 -15.74
CA ALA A 112 -0.79 3.79 -15.75
C ALA A 112 0.23 4.29 -14.71
N ILE A 113 1.17 5.14 -15.17
CA ILE A 113 2.23 5.71 -14.33
C ILE A 113 1.73 7.03 -13.76
N ASN A 114 1.96 7.25 -12.47
CA ASN A 114 1.80 8.52 -11.81
C ASN A 114 3.15 9.26 -11.84
N GLU A 115 3.24 10.30 -12.65
CA GLU A 115 4.47 11.08 -12.87
C GLU A 115 4.96 11.74 -11.58
N GLU A 116 4.05 12.18 -10.71
CA GLU A 116 4.42 12.81 -9.45
C GLU A 116 5.05 11.82 -8.47
N ILE A 117 4.50 10.60 -8.36
CA ILE A 117 5.09 9.55 -7.54
C ILE A 117 6.44 9.10 -8.12
N ASP A 118 6.58 9.05 -9.43
CA ASP A 118 7.86 8.73 -10.09
C ASP A 118 8.93 9.78 -9.76
N ARG A 119 8.57 11.07 -9.82
CA ARG A 119 9.42 12.19 -9.38
C ARG A 119 9.86 12.05 -7.92
N LEU A 120 8.92 11.70 -7.01
CA LEU A 120 9.23 11.50 -5.59
C LEU A 120 10.19 10.31 -5.36
N ARG A 121 10.09 9.26 -6.18
CA ARG A 121 11.02 8.12 -6.15
C ARG A 121 12.44 8.54 -6.58
N LEU A 122 12.54 9.31 -7.66
CA LEU A 122 13.82 9.88 -8.11
C LEU A 122 14.41 10.82 -7.06
N SER A 123 13.58 11.67 -6.44
CA SER A 123 13.99 12.55 -5.34
C SER A 123 14.56 11.77 -4.15
N THR A 124 13.90 10.67 -3.77
CA THR A 124 14.37 9.76 -2.72
C THR A 124 15.75 9.20 -3.05
N THR A 125 15.94 8.71 -4.27
CA THR A 125 17.20 8.12 -4.74
C THR A 125 18.33 9.15 -4.75
N ALA A 126 18.05 10.36 -5.26
CA ALA A 126 18.99 11.47 -5.28
C ALA A 126 19.41 11.88 -3.85
N ALA A 127 18.46 11.95 -2.92
CA ALA A 127 18.74 12.29 -1.54
C ALA A 127 19.63 11.25 -0.86
N LEU A 128 19.36 9.95 -1.03
CA LEU A 128 20.16 8.87 -0.45
C LEU A 128 21.61 8.89 -0.95
N LEU A 129 21.84 9.25 -2.22
CA LEU A 129 23.16 9.34 -2.82
C LEU A 129 23.81 10.74 -2.63
N SER A 130 23.13 11.69 -2.03
CA SER A 130 23.67 13.05 -1.78
C SER A 130 24.79 13.09 -0.74
N GLY A 131 24.92 12.04 0.08
CA GLY A 131 25.81 11.98 1.23
C GLY A 131 25.19 12.55 2.52
N ARG A 132 23.93 12.99 2.49
CA ARG A 132 23.19 13.37 3.71
C ARG A 132 22.91 12.16 4.57
N ARG A 133 22.87 12.36 5.89
CA ARG A 133 22.53 11.30 6.84
C ARG A 133 21.21 11.54 7.57
N ASP A 134 20.68 12.73 7.49
CA ASP A 134 19.41 13.16 8.11
C ASP A 134 18.21 12.85 7.18
N ILE A 135 18.12 11.59 6.73
CA ILE A 135 17.14 11.14 5.74
C ILE A 135 16.15 10.16 6.38
N ILE A 136 14.87 10.42 6.20
CA ILE A 136 13.77 9.51 6.50
C ILE A 136 13.07 9.15 5.19
N VAL A 137 12.96 7.87 4.88
CA VAL A 137 12.19 7.39 3.74
C VAL A 137 11.00 6.60 4.25
N VAL A 138 9.80 7.07 3.95
CA VAL A 138 8.56 6.34 4.21
C VAL A 138 8.17 5.59 2.96
N SER A 139 8.10 4.26 3.06
CA SER A 139 7.89 3.38 1.91
C SER A 139 6.79 2.35 2.13
N SER A 140 6.20 1.90 1.03
CA SER A 140 5.45 0.64 0.99
C SER A 140 6.39 -0.53 0.67
N VAL A 141 5.86 -1.74 0.57
CA VAL A 141 6.63 -2.93 0.15
C VAL A 141 7.25 -2.80 -1.25
N SER A 142 6.99 -1.73 -1.99
CA SER A 142 7.63 -1.46 -3.28
C SER A 142 9.15 -1.28 -3.18
N CYS A 143 9.68 -0.98 -2.00
CA CYS A 143 11.13 -0.83 -1.74
C CYS A 143 11.94 -2.12 -1.96
N ILE A 144 11.30 -3.30 -1.91
CA ILE A 144 11.99 -4.60 -2.12
C ILE A 144 12.01 -5.04 -3.59
N TYR A 145 11.39 -4.27 -4.49
CA TYR A 145 11.39 -4.56 -5.93
C TYR A 145 12.63 -4.00 -6.61
N GLY A 146 12.98 -4.61 -7.76
CA GLY A 146 14.15 -4.25 -8.54
C GLY A 146 14.19 -2.77 -8.94
N MET A 147 15.35 -2.17 -8.72
CA MET A 147 15.73 -0.81 -9.12
C MET A 147 17.03 -0.86 -9.91
N GLY A 148 17.45 0.27 -10.46
CA GLY A 148 18.77 0.41 -11.08
C GLY A 148 19.91 0.18 -10.10
N ASN A 149 21.11 -0.06 -10.64
CA ASN A 149 22.32 -0.21 -9.84
C ASN A 149 22.72 1.16 -9.24
N PRO A 150 22.86 1.30 -7.89
CA PRO A 150 23.25 2.57 -7.27
C PRO A 150 24.61 3.09 -7.76
N ASP A 151 25.57 2.21 -8.04
CA ASP A 151 26.89 2.60 -8.57
C ASP A 151 26.81 3.23 -9.97
N ASP A 152 25.91 2.69 -10.83
CA ASP A 152 25.73 3.23 -12.18
C ASP A 152 24.94 4.55 -12.13
N PHE A 153 24.01 4.67 -11.19
CA PHE A 153 23.31 5.95 -10.96
C PHE A 153 24.28 7.04 -10.46
N ASP A 154 25.15 6.72 -9.49
CA ASP A 154 26.14 7.65 -8.93
C ASP A 154 27.16 8.11 -9.98
N LYS A 155 27.67 7.20 -10.83
CA LYS A 155 28.61 7.54 -11.92
C LYS A 155 28.04 8.50 -12.96
N ASN A 156 26.72 8.53 -13.12
CA ASN A 156 26.02 9.41 -14.07
C ASN A 156 25.54 10.71 -13.45
N ILE A 157 25.91 11.01 -12.19
CA ILE A 157 25.67 12.33 -11.59
C ILE A 157 26.58 13.36 -12.25
N ILE A 158 25.98 14.43 -12.76
CA ILE A 158 26.71 15.52 -13.39
C ILE A 158 27.06 16.58 -12.33
N HIS A 159 28.35 16.75 -12.08
CA HIS A 159 28.84 17.81 -11.20
C HIS A 159 29.21 19.03 -12.02
N VAL A 160 28.61 20.18 -11.70
CA VAL A 160 28.90 21.48 -12.32
C VAL A 160 29.31 22.49 -11.27
N ALA A 161 30.30 23.32 -11.58
CA ALA A 161 30.77 24.39 -10.72
C ALA A 161 31.15 25.62 -11.53
N VAL A 162 30.97 26.81 -10.97
CA VAL A 162 31.40 28.07 -11.57
C VAL A 162 32.91 28.03 -11.78
N GLY A 163 33.40 28.48 -12.94
CA GLY A 163 34.81 28.39 -13.32
C GLY A 163 35.26 27.04 -13.88
N GLN A 164 34.37 26.07 -13.98
CA GLN A 164 34.70 24.74 -14.52
C GLN A 164 34.82 24.78 -16.05
N GLU A 165 35.96 24.33 -16.59
CA GLU A 165 36.19 24.17 -18.03
C GLU A 165 35.65 22.82 -18.51
N ILE A 166 34.39 22.75 -18.96
CA ILE A 166 33.78 21.54 -19.44
C ILE A 166 33.37 21.60 -20.92
N GLY A 167 33.05 22.77 -21.42
CA GLY A 167 32.51 23.00 -22.75
C GLY A 167 31.04 22.58 -22.87
N ARG A 168 30.24 23.46 -23.50
CA ARG A 168 28.80 23.24 -23.64
C ARG A 168 28.45 21.91 -24.28
N ASP A 169 29.05 21.52 -25.39
CA ASP A 169 28.70 20.32 -26.14
C ASP A 169 28.98 19.02 -25.36
N LYS A 170 30.06 19.01 -24.56
CA LYS A 170 30.34 17.90 -23.66
C LYS A 170 29.30 17.81 -22.55
N PHE A 171 28.90 18.97 -21.99
CA PHE A 171 27.84 19.03 -20.99
C PHE A 171 26.50 18.51 -21.54
N LEU A 172 26.14 18.88 -22.79
CA LEU A 172 24.94 18.36 -23.45
C LEU A 172 25.00 16.84 -23.64
N THR A 173 26.17 16.29 -23.96
CA THR A 173 26.36 14.83 -24.05
C THR A 173 26.13 14.17 -22.71
N MET A 174 26.66 14.75 -21.63
CA MET A 174 26.45 14.21 -20.26
C MET A 174 24.96 14.25 -19.86
N LEU A 175 24.20 15.28 -20.24
CA LEU A 175 22.75 15.32 -20.01
C LEU A 175 22.01 14.19 -20.74
N VAL A 176 22.37 13.92 -22.00
CA VAL A 176 21.79 12.81 -22.77
C VAL A 176 22.17 11.46 -22.18
N ASP A 177 23.41 11.29 -21.74
CA ASP A 177 23.88 10.05 -21.08
C ASP A 177 23.18 9.86 -19.71
N ALA A 178 22.81 10.96 -19.02
CA ALA A 178 21.98 10.96 -17.81
C ALA A 178 20.47 10.88 -18.10
N LEU A 179 20.08 10.55 -19.33
CA LEU A 179 18.71 10.34 -19.81
C LEU A 179 17.81 11.58 -19.83
N TYR A 180 18.38 12.79 -19.86
CA TYR A 180 17.62 13.99 -20.17
C TYR A 180 17.38 14.12 -21.68
N SER A 181 16.17 14.50 -22.06
CA SER A 181 15.81 14.73 -23.47
C SER A 181 15.85 16.23 -23.84
N ARG A 182 16.28 16.53 -25.07
CA ARG A 182 16.23 17.90 -25.57
C ARG A 182 14.81 18.28 -25.97
N SER A 183 14.30 19.39 -25.46
CA SER A 183 13.00 19.95 -25.85
C SER A 183 13.13 21.45 -26.12
N GLU A 184 12.50 21.93 -27.18
CA GLU A 184 12.48 23.36 -27.54
C GLU A 184 11.13 24.02 -27.24
N VAL A 185 10.09 23.21 -26.98
CA VAL A 185 8.70 23.69 -26.92
C VAL A 185 8.10 23.65 -25.53
N GLN A 186 8.41 22.64 -24.73
CA GLN A 186 7.85 22.49 -23.38
C GLN A 186 8.94 22.16 -22.36
N TYR A 187 8.83 22.80 -21.18
CA TYR A 187 9.63 22.45 -20.02
C TYR A 187 8.92 21.37 -19.21
N THR A 188 9.12 20.13 -19.62
CA THR A 188 8.67 18.99 -18.84
C THR A 188 9.82 18.44 -18.01
N SER A 189 9.50 17.81 -16.89
CA SER A 189 10.47 17.11 -16.04
C SER A 189 11.38 16.18 -16.87
N GLY A 190 12.68 16.19 -16.60
CA GLY A 190 13.66 15.37 -17.34
C GLY A 190 14.02 15.91 -18.74
N THR A 191 13.77 17.20 -19.02
CA THR A 191 14.15 17.82 -20.30
C THR A 191 15.15 18.94 -20.13
N PHE A 192 15.87 19.26 -21.21
CA PHE A 192 16.74 20.45 -21.26
C PHE A 192 16.55 21.26 -22.55
N ARG A 193 16.79 22.56 -22.47
CA ARG A 193 16.76 23.47 -23.61
C ARG A 193 18.09 24.21 -23.75
N VAL A 194 18.47 24.50 -24.98
CA VAL A 194 19.70 25.25 -25.31
C VAL A 194 19.34 26.54 -26.03
N THR A 195 19.76 27.68 -25.48
CA THR A 195 19.55 29.00 -26.09
C THR A 195 20.88 29.77 -26.10
N GLY A 196 21.60 29.75 -27.21
CA GLY A 196 22.94 30.33 -27.29
C GLY A 196 23.93 29.64 -26.35
N ASP A 197 24.50 30.38 -25.44
CA ASP A 197 25.46 29.89 -24.44
C ASP A 197 24.79 29.50 -23.12
N THR A 198 23.46 29.44 -23.11
CA THR A 198 22.67 29.09 -21.93
C THR A 198 22.00 27.71 -22.10
N VAL A 199 22.10 26.88 -21.07
CA VAL A 199 21.42 25.58 -21.00
C VAL A 199 20.49 25.57 -19.78
N ASP A 200 19.19 25.42 -20.02
CA ASP A 200 18.16 25.28 -18.98
C ASP A 200 17.82 23.80 -18.83
N VAL A 201 17.93 23.25 -17.62
CA VAL A 201 17.64 21.85 -17.30
C VAL A 201 16.46 21.78 -16.33
N ALA A 202 15.35 21.18 -16.75
CA ALA A 202 14.20 20.88 -15.88
C ALA A 202 14.47 19.55 -15.17
N LEU A 203 14.69 19.61 -13.85
CA LEU A 203 15.09 18.42 -13.08
C LEU A 203 13.97 17.37 -13.03
N ALA A 204 14.36 16.10 -13.12
CA ALA A 204 13.40 15.00 -13.08
C ALA A 204 12.93 14.66 -11.64
N TYR A 205 13.69 15.05 -10.62
CA TYR A 205 13.51 14.68 -9.22
C TYR A 205 13.05 15.84 -8.32
N GLU A 206 13.05 17.07 -8.81
CA GLU A 206 12.60 18.28 -8.10
C GLU A 206 11.84 19.20 -9.04
N ARG A 207 10.90 19.98 -8.50
CA ARG A 207 10.16 21.00 -9.26
C ARG A 207 10.96 22.31 -9.35
N ILE A 208 12.17 22.22 -9.86
CA ILE A 208 13.03 23.38 -10.14
C ILE A 208 13.71 23.24 -11.51
N MET A 209 14.18 24.32 -12.05
CA MET A 209 15.02 24.37 -13.22
C MET A 209 16.40 24.88 -12.84
N VAL A 210 17.43 24.35 -13.49
CA VAL A 210 18.80 24.81 -13.32
C VAL A 210 19.27 25.41 -14.62
N ARG A 211 19.63 26.69 -14.60
CA ARG A 211 20.23 27.42 -15.73
C ARG A 211 21.72 27.45 -15.58
N ILE A 212 22.44 27.00 -16.61
CA ILE A 212 23.86 27.01 -16.69
C ILE A 212 24.26 27.91 -17.84
N ILE A 213 25.02 28.98 -17.53
CA ILE A 213 25.48 29.97 -18.47
C ILE A 213 26.95 29.70 -18.75
N PHE A 214 27.31 29.59 -20.03
CA PHE A 214 28.68 29.34 -20.48
C PHE A 214 29.31 30.63 -21.01
N TRP A 215 30.61 30.83 -20.72
CA TRP A 215 31.46 31.77 -21.42
C TRP A 215 32.55 31.00 -22.15
N GLY A 216 32.33 30.76 -23.44
CA GLY A 216 33.19 29.85 -24.21
C GLY A 216 33.07 28.40 -23.73
N ASN A 217 34.15 27.87 -23.14
CA ASN A 217 34.18 26.52 -22.58
C ASN A 217 34.02 26.46 -21.04
N GLU A 218 33.93 27.62 -20.39
CA GLU A 218 33.86 27.75 -18.93
C GLU A 218 32.43 28.03 -18.49
N ILE A 219 32.02 27.49 -17.34
CA ILE A 219 30.75 27.80 -16.68
C ILE A 219 30.88 29.14 -15.96
N GLU A 220 30.18 30.17 -16.45
CA GLU A 220 30.19 31.52 -15.89
C GLU A 220 29.26 31.63 -14.68
N SER A 221 28.07 31.03 -14.74
CA SER A 221 27.06 31.14 -13.68
C SER A 221 26.13 29.96 -13.65
N ILE A 222 25.67 29.59 -12.44
CA ILE A 222 24.66 28.56 -12.21
C ILE A 222 23.51 29.20 -11.43
N GLN A 223 22.31 29.17 -11.97
CA GLN A 223 21.10 29.75 -11.38
C GLN A 223 20.00 28.70 -11.19
N ILE A 224 19.36 28.74 -10.04
CA ILE A 224 18.14 27.98 -9.79
C ILE A 224 16.97 28.86 -10.19
N LEU A 225 16.06 28.32 -11.02
CA LEU A 225 14.89 29.03 -11.51
C LEU A 225 13.61 28.38 -10.96
N ASP A 226 12.63 29.21 -10.69
CA ASP A 226 11.26 28.78 -10.51
C ASP A 226 10.69 28.26 -11.84
N PRO A 227 10.12 27.05 -11.92
CA PRO A 227 9.69 26.44 -13.19
C PRO A 227 8.51 27.16 -13.84
N ASP A 228 7.63 27.81 -13.06
CA ASP A 228 6.42 28.47 -13.56
C ASP A 228 6.73 29.86 -14.11
N THR A 229 7.55 30.62 -13.38
CA THR A 229 7.92 32.00 -13.75
C THR A 229 9.21 32.10 -14.58
N GLN A 230 10.05 31.03 -14.56
CA GLN A 230 11.39 31.00 -15.17
C GLN A 230 12.33 32.08 -14.66
N LEU A 231 12.02 32.68 -13.52
CA LEU A 231 12.86 33.70 -12.89
C LEU A 231 13.88 33.07 -11.95
N PRO A 232 15.12 33.61 -11.85
CA PRO A 232 16.10 33.13 -10.89
C PRO A 232 15.63 33.36 -9.46
N THR A 233 15.65 32.28 -8.66
CA THR A 233 15.39 32.35 -7.22
C THR A 233 16.66 32.36 -6.42
N GLU A 234 17.71 31.70 -6.92
CA GLU A 234 19.01 31.62 -6.26
C GLU A 234 20.13 31.48 -7.29
N THR A 235 21.35 31.94 -6.92
CA THR A 235 22.59 31.68 -7.68
C THR A 235 23.53 30.88 -6.79
N VAL A 236 24.09 29.78 -7.33
CA VAL A 236 24.94 28.87 -6.59
C VAL A 236 26.29 28.67 -7.25
N ASP A 237 27.33 28.36 -6.46
CA ASP A 237 28.69 28.16 -6.97
C ASP A 237 28.89 26.74 -7.55
N ALA A 238 28.10 25.77 -7.11
CA ALA A 238 28.16 24.40 -7.60
C ALA A 238 26.80 23.73 -7.48
N PHE A 239 26.53 22.78 -8.39
CA PHE A 239 25.28 22.01 -8.40
C PHE A 239 25.52 20.56 -8.85
N LYS A 240 24.66 19.63 -8.37
CA LYS A 240 24.64 18.22 -8.80
C LYS A 240 23.34 17.94 -9.55
N ILE A 241 23.47 17.51 -10.80
CA ILE A 241 22.32 17.07 -11.61
C ILE A 241 22.31 15.54 -11.59
N TYR A 242 21.27 14.96 -11.00
CA TYR A 242 21.06 13.51 -10.95
C TYR A 242 20.37 13.02 -12.22
N PRO A 243 20.55 11.75 -12.60
CA PRO A 243 19.90 11.16 -13.78
C PRO A 243 18.37 11.30 -13.78
N ALA A 244 17.81 11.43 -14.99
CA ALA A 244 16.37 11.58 -15.17
C ALA A 244 15.57 10.27 -15.06
N ASN A 245 16.23 9.12 -14.89
CA ASN A 245 15.59 7.82 -14.71
C ASN A 245 16.39 6.95 -13.75
N LEU A 246 15.71 6.05 -13.04
CA LEU A 246 16.32 5.10 -12.09
C LEU A 246 17.17 4.02 -12.79
N PHE A 247 16.88 3.71 -14.05
CA PHE A 247 17.57 2.68 -14.84
C PHE A 247 18.49 3.36 -15.85
N VAL A 248 19.69 3.73 -15.41
CA VAL A 248 20.73 4.30 -16.25
C VAL A 248 21.77 3.24 -16.55
N ALA A 249 22.11 3.05 -17.83
CA ALA A 249 23.18 2.14 -18.24
C ALA A 249 24.05 2.81 -19.30
N SER A 250 25.38 2.61 -19.22
CA SER A 250 26.31 3.14 -20.23
C SER A 250 26.09 2.47 -21.60
N LYS A 251 26.47 3.16 -22.69
CA LYS A 251 26.34 2.63 -24.06
C LYS A 251 27.11 1.31 -24.23
N GLU A 252 28.28 1.19 -23.62
CA GLU A 252 29.07 -0.04 -23.63
C GLU A 252 28.31 -1.17 -22.91
N ARG A 253 27.65 -0.84 -21.79
CA ARG A 253 26.87 -1.80 -21.05
C ARG A 253 25.65 -2.28 -21.84
N VAL A 254 24.93 -1.36 -22.49
CA VAL A 254 23.80 -1.70 -23.38
C VAL A 254 24.24 -2.62 -24.51
N ALA A 255 25.37 -2.31 -25.20
CA ALA A 255 25.91 -3.16 -26.26
C ALA A 255 26.27 -4.56 -25.77
N LYS A 256 26.90 -4.66 -24.58
CA LYS A 256 27.21 -5.95 -23.94
C LYS A 256 25.93 -6.73 -23.61
N ALA A 257 24.95 -6.07 -22.99
CA ALA A 257 23.66 -6.67 -22.62
C ALA A 257 22.93 -7.25 -23.86
N ILE A 258 22.91 -6.53 -24.99
CA ILE A 258 22.32 -7.03 -26.24
C ILE A 258 23.04 -8.30 -26.73
N GLY A 259 24.37 -8.36 -26.62
CA GLY A 259 25.16 -9.56 -26.94
C GLY A 259 24.78 -10.76 -26.06
N GLU A 260 24.70 -10.54 -24.75
CA GLU A 260 24.32 -11.57 -23.76
C GLU A 260 22.88 -12.05 -23.98
N ILE A 261 21.92 -11.13 -24.22
CA ILE A 261 20.51 -11.45 -24.55
C ILE A 261 20.45 -12.32 -25.81
N SER A 262 21.23 -12.00 -26.84
CA SER A 262 21.24 -12.77 -28.10
C SER A 262 21.77 -14.20 -27.93
N VAL A 263 22.76 -14.41 -27.07
CA VAL A 263 23.30 -15.72 -26.73
C VAL A 263 22.28 -16.55 -25.96
N ASP A 264 21.66 -15.98 -24.93
CA ASP A 264 20.66 -16.67 -24.12
C ASP A 264 19.39 -16.98 -24.96
N LEU A 265 19.02 -16.09 -25.89
CA LEU A 265 17.93 -16.35 -26.85
C LEU A 265 18.23 -17.59 -27.71
N GLY A 266 19.41 -17.66 -28.31
CA GLY A 266 19.83 -18.81 -29.12
C GLY A 266 19.71 -20.10 -28.31
N THR A 267 20.28 -20.10 -27.10
CA THR A 267 20.29 -21.27 -26.20
C THR A 267 18.88 -21.74 -25.84
N GLN A 268 18.00 -20.82 -25.48
CA GLN A 268 16.62 -21.16 -25.05
C GLN A 268 15.74 -21.57 -26.24
N VAL A 269 15.92 -20.97 -27.41
CA VAL A 269 15.23 -21.35 -28.66
C VAL A 269 15.65 -22.76 -29.08
N ASP A 270 16.95 -23.08 -29.06
CA ASP A 270 17.46 -24.44 -29.37
C ASP A 270 16.91 -25.47 -28.37
N MET A 271 16.83 -25.14 -27.08
CA MET A 271 16.23 -25.99 -26.06
C MET A 271 14.78 -26.33 -26.42
N PHE A 272 13.94 -25.33 -26.74
CA PHE A 272 12.55 -25.54 -27.11
C PHE A 272 12.42 -26.39 -28.38
N TYR A 273 13.25 -26.19 -29.40
CA TYR A 273 13.24 -27.02 -30.62
C TYR A 273 13.60 -28.47 -30.30
N ASN A 274 14.61 -28.71 -29.47
CA ASN A 274 15.02 -30.05 -29.05
C ASN A 274 13.93 -30.78 -28.24
N GLU A 275 13.09 -30.03 -27.52
CA GLU A 275 11.93 -30.55 -26.79
C GLU A 275 10.69 -30.73 -27.70
N GLY A 276 10.76 -30.37 -28.98
CA GLY A 276 9.63 -30.44 -29.90
C GLY A 276 8.61 -29.30 -29.76
N ARG A 277 8.95 -28.24 -29.03
CA ARG A 277 8.12 -27.08 -28.69
C ARG A 277 8.36 -25.92 -29.64
N SER A 278 8.05 -26.12 -30.91
CA SER A 278 8.34 -25.16 -31.99
C SER A 278 7.53 -23.87 -31.91
N VAL A 279 6.34 -23.89 -31.28
CA VAL A 279 5.50 -22.71 -31.12
C VAL A 279 6.11 -21.74 -30.10
N GLU A 280 6.55 -22.27 -28.97
CA GLU A 280 7.25 -21.51 -27.93
C GLU A 280 8.57 -20.95 -28.40
N ALA A 281 9.35 -21.77 -29.14
CA ALA A 281 10.62 -21.34 -29.76
C ALA A 281 10.44 -20.14 -30.68
N ARG A 282 9.43 -20.19 -31.58
CA ARG A 282 9.15 -19.09 -32.50
C ARG A 282 8.64 -17.85 -31.78
N ARG A 283 7.71 -18.01 -30.84
CA ARG A 283 7.16 -16.91 -30.03
C ARG A 283 8.26 -16.16 -29.29
N LEU A 284 9.15 -16.89 -28.60
CA LEU A 284 10.26 -16.32 -27.88
C LEU A 284 11.19 -15.55 -28.81
N LYS A 285 11.55 -16.17 -29.94
CA LYS A 285 12.45 -15.57 -30.93
C LYS A 285 11.90 -14.25 -31.46
N GLU A 286 10.68 -14.26 -31.97
CA GLU A 286 10.03 -13.06 -32.53
C GLU A 286 9.94 -11.93 -31.49
N ARG A 287 9.58 -12.26 -30.26
CA ARG A 287 9.47 -11.27 -29.19
C ARG A 287 10.79 -10.65 -28.82
N VAL A 288 11.82 -11.47 -28.58
CA VAL A 288 13.12 -10.97 -28.10
C VAL A 288 13.88 -10.26 -29.19
N GLU A 289 13.80 -10.72 -30.45
CA GLU A 289 14.40 -10.01 -31.61
C GLU A 289 13.79 -8.61 -31.76
N TYR A 290 12.47 -8.48 -31.62
CA TYR A 290 11.78 -7.19 -31.61
C TYR A 290 12.22 -6.30 -30.44
N ASP A 291 12.29 -6.85 -29.22
CA ASP A 291 12.75 -6.12 -28.04
C ASP A 291 14.20 -5.63 -28.21
N ILE A 292 15.09 -6.43 -28.78
CA ILE A 292 16.49 -6.06 -29.11
C ILE A 292 16.53 -4.89 -30.12
N GLU A 293 15.71 -4.94 -31.15
CA GLU A 293 15.64 -3.87 -32.17
C GLU A 293 15.16 -2.55 -31.53
N MET A 294 14.11 -2.60 -30.70
CA MET A 294 13.64 -1.44 -29.96
C MET A 294 14.69 -0.87 -29.02
N ILE A 295 15.44 -1.70 -28.30
CA ILE A 295 16.54 -1.27 -27.43
C ILE A 295 17.66 -0.59 -28.22
N LYS A 296 17.98 -1.08 -29.43
CA LYS A 296 19.01 -0.48 -30.29
C LYS A 296 18.60 0.88 -30.85
N GLU A 297 17.35 1.00 -31.32
CA GLU A 297 16.89 2.20 -32.03
C GLU A 297 16.38 3.28 -31.08
N VAL A 298 15.67 2.88 -30.01
CA VAL A 298 14.98 3.81 -29.10
C VAL A 298 15.62 3.86 -27.70
N GLY A 299 16.48 2.86 -27.38
CA GLY A 299 17.06 2.71 -26.03
C GLY A 299 16.10 2.05 -25.03
N TYR A 300 14.91 1.68 -25.44
CA TYR A 300 13.86 1.14 -24.56
C TYR A 300 12.97 0.13 -25.29
N CYS A 301 12.43 -0.85 -24.56
CA CYS A 301 11.37 -1.73 -25.03
C CYS A 301 10.31 -1.96 -23.94
N SER A 302 9.10 -2.35 -24.36
CA SER A 302 8.05 -2.72 -23.40
C SER A 302 8.43 -3.96 -22.60
N GLY A 303 8.52 -3.82 -21.26
CA GLY A 303 8.97 -4.89 -20.39
C GLY A 303 10.50 -5.00 -20.27
N ILE A 304 11.22 -3.90 -20.50
CA ILE A 304 12.69 -3.83 -20.40
C ILE A 304 13.21 -4.34 -19.04
N GLU A 305 12.41 -4.25 -17.99
CA GLU A 305 12.73 -4.77 -16.66
C GLU A 305 13.00 -6.29 -16.65
N ASN A 306 12.46 -7.04 -17.62
CA ASN A 306 12.72 -8.47 -17.75
C ASN A 306 14.16 -8.77 -18.21
N TYR A 307 14.86 -7.73 -18.68
CA TYR A 307 16.27 -7.79 -19.10
C TYR A 307 17.21 -7.13 -18.08
N SER A 308 16.72 -6.69 -16.91
CA SER A 308 17.50 -5.92 -15.91
C SER A 308 18.80 -6.62 -15.51
N ARG A 309 18.81 -7.95 -15.39
CA ARG A 309 20.03 -8.74 -15.08
C ARG A 309 21.19 -8.43 -16.02
N TYR A 310 20.94 -8.32 -17.33
CA TYR A 310 21.97 -8.04 -18.32
C TYR A 310 22.47 -6.59 -18.21
N PHE A 311 21.57 -5.65 -18.00
CA PHE A 311 21.92 -4.25 -17.82
C PHE A 311 22.70 -3.99 -16.52
N ASP A 312 22.35 -4.66 -15.44
CA ASP A 312 23.05 -4.57 -14.16
C ASP A 312 24.37 -5.37 -14.15
N GLY A 313 24.55 -6.32 -15.07
CA GLY A 313 25.67 -7.26 -15.12
C GLY A 313 25.72 -8.27 -13.99
N ARG A 314 24.55 -8.63 -13.50
CA ARG A 314 24.42 -9.60 -12.42
C ARG A 314 24.50 -11.04 -12.94
N GLU A 315 25.06 -11.92 -12.11
CA GLU A 315 25.04 -13.35 -12.38
C GLU A 315 23.61 -13.92 -12.26
N PRO A 316 23.28 -14.98 -13.05
CA PRO A 316 21.99 -15.65 -12.95
C PRO A 316 21.63 -16.07 -11.52
N GLY A 317 20.38 -15.84 -11.10
CA GLY A 317 19.86 -16.20 -9.78
C GLY A 317 20.22 -15.23 -8.64
N THR A 318 21.08 -14.23 -8.89
CA THR A 318 21.38 -13.20 -7.88
C THR A 318 20.20 -12.26 -7.66
N ARG A 319 20.13 -11.67 -6.47
CA ARG A 319 19.07 -10.70 -6.16
C ARG A 319 19.23 -9.42 -6.99
N PRO A 320 18.13 -8.75 -7.35
CA PRO A 320 18.21 -7.41 -7.93
C PRO A 320 18.65 -6.37 -6.90
N PHE A 321 19.16 -5.25 -7.38
CA PHE A 321 19.29 -4.05 -6.56
C PHE A 321 17.88 -3.51 -6.22
N CYS A 322 17.74 -2.94 -5.04
CA CYS A 322 16.47 -2.38 -4.56
C CYS A 322 16.75 -1.09 -3.76
N LEU A 323 15.72 -0.45 -3.23
CA LEU A 323 15.89 0.80 -2.46
C LEU A 323 16.85 0.64 -1.28
N LEU A 324 16.91 -0.53 -0.65
CA LEU A 324 17.76 -0.78 0.51
C LEU A 324 19.25 -0.69 0.15
N ASP A 325 19.63 -0.93 -1.09
CA ASP A 325 21.03 -0.84 -1.57
C ASP A 325 21.51 0.62 -1.71
N TYR A 326 20.61 1.59 -1.68
CA TYR A 326 20.94 3.02 -1.71
C TYR A 326 21.18 3.61 -0.32
N PHE A 327 20.76 2.90 0.73
CA PHE A 327 20.99 3.32 2.11
C PHE A 327 22.44 3.05 2.55
N PRO A 328 22.98 3.87 3.48
CA PRO A 328 24.24 3.52 4.14
C PRO A 328 24.06 2.28 5.04
N ASP A 329 25.15 1.55 5.28
CA ASP A 329 25.16 0.26 5.98
C ASP A 329 24.56 0.24 7.40
N ASP A 330 24.44 1.40 8.05
CA ASP A 330 24.03 1.56 9.44
C ASP A 330 22.64 2.18 9.60
N PHE A 331 21.81 2.14 8.55
CA PHE A 331 20.45 2.69 8.62
C PHE A 331 19.56 1.89 9.58
N LEU A 332 18.56 2.58 10.12
CA LEU A 332 17.51 2.00 10.96
C LEU A 332 16.29 1.65 10.11
N THR A 333 15.76 0.45 10.29
CA THR A 333 14.46 0.06 9.72
C THR A 333 13.38 0.11 10.80
N ILE A 334 12.26 0.76 10.50
CA ILE A 334 11.05 0.74 11.33
C ILE A 334 9.93 0.12 10.49
N ILE A 335 9.33 -0.95 10.97
CA ILE A 335 8.24 -1.64 10.27
C ILE A 335 6.93 -1.36 11.01
N ASP A 336 6.13 -0.45 10.44
CA ASP A 336 4.83 -0.12 11.00
C ASP A 336 3.78 -1.17 10.63
N GLU A 337 2.85 -1.43 11.55
CA GLU A 337 1.89 -2.52 11.50
C GLU A 337 2.56 -3.84 11.06
N SER A 338 3.66 -4.18 11.75
CA SER A 338 4.60 -5.25 11.38
C SER A 338 3.92 -6.60 11.20
N HIS A 339 2.91 -6.91 12.03
CA HIS A 339 2.11 -8.14 11.94
C HIS A 339 1.40 -8.34 10.58
N VAL A 340 1.30 -7.29 9.76
CA VAL A 340 0.78 -7.32 8.38
C VAL A 340 1.89 -7.11 7.37
N THR A 341 2.77 -6.14 7.62
CA THR A 341 3.84 -5.75 6.70
C THR A 341 4.85 -6.89 6.51
N VAL A 342 5.25 -7.58 7.58
CA VAL A 342 6.21 -8.71 7.49
C VAL A 342 5.65 -9.89 6.68
N PRO A 343 4.44 -10.41 6.93
CA PRO A 343 3.84 -11.45 6.07
C PRO A 343 3.68 -11.01 4.61
N GLN A 344 3.39 -9.73 4.35
CA GLN A 344 3.29 -9.20 3.00
C GLN A 344 4.65 -9.26 2.29
N ILE A 345 5.73 -8.80 2.91
CA ILE A 345 7.09 -8.90 2.36
C ILE A 345 7.42 -10.36 2.04
N ARG A 346 7.14 -11.28 2.97
CA ARG A 346 7.39 -12.72 2.79
C ARG A 346 6.61 -13.34 1.63
N GLY A 347 5.38 -12.88 1.40
CA GLY A 347 4.50 -13.40 0.35
C GLY A 347 4.82 -12.92 -1.07
N MET A 348 5.52 -11.77 -1.22
CA MET A 348 5.72 -11.13 -2.54
C MET A 348 6.51 -11.99 -3.52
N TYR A 349 7.58 -12.64 -3.08
CA TYR A 349 8.47 -13.44 -3.95
C TYR A 349 7.75 -14.62 -4.61
N GLY A 350 6.98 -15.41 -3.84
CA GLY A 350 6.39 -16.65 -4.34
C GLY A 350 5.39 -16.44 -5.48
N GLY A 351 4.54 -15.43 -5.36
CA GLY A 351 3.55 -15.08 -6.39
C GLY A 351 4.20 -14.59 -7.70
N ASP A 352 5.21 -13.73 -7.59
CA ASP A 352 5.95 -13.21 -8.75
C ASP A 352 6.71 -14.32 -9.47
N GLN A 353 7.40 -15.19 -8.72
CA GLN A 353 8.16 -16.32 -9.27
C GLN A 353 7.25 -17.27 -10.04
N ALA A 354 6.12 -17.71 -9.47
CA ALA A 354 5.19 -18.63 -10.13
C ALA A 354 4.68 -18.05 -11.46
N ARG A 355 4.30 -16.78 -11.47
CA ARG A 355 3.83 -16.06 -12.66
C ARG A 355 4.91 -16.01 -13.75
N LYS A 356 6.13 -15.60 -13.42
CA LYS A 356 7.24 -15.47 -14.36
C LYS A 356 7.75 -16.83 -14.86
N THR A 357 7.75 -17.85 -14.02
CA THR A 357 8.08 -19.21 -14.43
C THR A 357 7.14 -19.70 -15.54
N ASN A 358 5.84 -19.41 -15.46
CA ASN A 358 4.92 -19.72 -16.55
C ASN A 358 5.25 -18.96 -17.82
N LEU A 359 5.56 -17.66 -17.75
CA LEU A 359 5.94 -16.86 -18.93
C LEU A 359 7.21 -17.42 -19.61
N VAL A 360 8.20 -17.85 -18.85
CA VAL A 360 9.43 -18.45 -19.36
C VAL A 360 9.15 -19.83 -19.96
N ASN A 361 8.46 -20.70 -19.24
CA ASN A 361 8.19 -22.07 -19.67
C ASN A 361 7.36 -22.13 -20.96
N TYR A 362 6.51 -21.16 -21.22
CA TYR A 362 5.67 -21.10 -22.42
C TYR A 362 6.19 -20.14 -23.48
N GLY A 363 7.47 -19.73 -23.41
CA GLY A 363 8.17 -18.97 -24.48
C GLY A 363 7.70 -17.53 -24.65
N PHE A 364 7.19 -16.89 -23.59
CA PHE A 364 6.88 -15.47 -23.61
C PHE A 364 8.05 -14.59 -23.18
N ARG A 365 8.93 -15.10 -22.31
CA ARG A 365 10.09 -14.38 -21.76
C ARG A 365 11.32 -15.29 -21.67
N LEU A 366 12.52 -14.65 -21.70
CA LEU A 366 13.79 -15.31 -21.40
C LEU A 366 13.87 -15.71 -19.93
N GLN A 367 14.72 -16.68 -19.61
CA GLN A 367 15.00 -17.12 -18.24
C GLN A 367 15.40 -15.96 -17.32
N ALA A 368 16.08 -14.95 -17.83
CA ALA A 368 16.48 -13.75 -17.10
C ALA A 368 15.30 -12.98 -16.48
N ALA A 369 14.09 -13.12 -17.02
CA ALA A 369 12.89 -12.47 -16.46
C ALA A 369 12.61 -12.91 -15.01
N VAL A 370 13.01 -14.14 -14.63
CA VAL A 370 12.85 -14.66 -13.25
C VAL A 370 13.78 -13.93 -12.26
N ASP A 371 14.89 -13.36 -12.74
CA ASP A 371 15.84 -12.62 -11.91
C ASP A 371 15.44 -11.16 -11.65
N ASN A 372 14.44 -10.63 -12.38
CA ASN A 372 13.76 -9.39 -12.03
C ASN A 372 12.61 -9.70 -11.06
N ARG A 373 12.88 -9.74 -9.79
CA ARG A 373 11.97 -10.21 -8.75
C ARG A 373 12.05 -9.35 -7.50
N PRO A 374 11.03 -9.35 -6.62
CA PRO A 374 11.21 -8.80 -5.30
C PRO A 374 12.26 -9.62 -4.52
N LEU A 375 12.81 -9.02 -3.47
CA LEU A 375 13.69 -9.74 -2.55
C LEU A 375 12.99 -10.97 -1.98
N LYS A 376 13.75 -12.03 -1.75
CA LYS A 376 13.34 -13.09 -0.82
C LYS A 376 13.35 -12.54 0.59
N PHE A 377 12.59 -13.16 1.48
CA PHE A 377 12.49 -12.68 2.86
C PHE A 377 13.85 -12.70 3.58
N GLU A 378 14.64 -13.74 3.39
CA GLU A 378 15.97 -13.90 3.97
C GLU A 378 16.97 -12.85 3.44
N GLU A 379 16.80 -12.43 2.16
CA GLU A 379 17.60 -11.35 1.58
C GLU A 379 17.24 -10.01 2.20
N PHE A 380 15.95 -9.78 2.47
CA PHE A 380 15.46 -8.59 3.17
C PHE A 380 16.02 -8.53 4.60
N GLU A 381 15.95 -9.63 5.36
CA GLU A 381 16.53 -9.72 6.72
C GLU A 381 18.03 -9.42 6.73
N THR A 382 18.77 -9.90 5.74
CA THR A 382 20.22 -9.67 5.62
C THR A 382 20.55 -8.17 5.42
N LEU A 383 19.70 -7.44 4.71
CA LEU A 383 19.89 -6.01 4.43
C LEU A 383 19.43 -5.11 5.58
N THR A 384 18.45 -5.53 6.38
CA THR A 384 17.88 -4.76 7.49
C THR A 384 18.52 -5.15 8.83
N LYS A 385 19.73 -4.64 9.09
CA LYS A 385 20.57 -5.05 10.24
C LYS A 385 20.01 -4.65 11.61
N GLN A 386 19.30 -3.53 11.69
CA GLN A 386 18.61 -3.07 12.90
C GLN A 386 17.17 -2.74 12.57
N THR A 387 16.22 -3.39 13.23
CA THR A 387 14.80 -3.25 12.95
C THR A 387 14.00 -3.06 14.22
N ILE A 388 13.11 -2.07 14.21
CA ILE A 388 12.06 -1.88 15.21
C ILE A 388 10.73 -2.30 14.58
N TYR A 389 10.11 -3.33 15.12
CA TYR A 389 8.76 -3.76 14.78
C TYR A 389 7.75 -2.96 15.60
N VAL A 390 6.81 -2.31 14.93
CA VAL A 390 5.78 -1.49 15.57
C VAL A 390 4.42 -2.10 15.30
N SER A 391 3.68 -2.46 16.34
CA SER A 391 2.36 -3.06 16.20
C SER A 391 1.53 -2.91 17.48
N ALA A 392 0.20 -2.84 17.34
CA ALA A 392 -0.72 -2.98 18.46
C ALA A 392 -0.93 -4.46 18.86
N THR A 393 -0.62 -5.38 17.96
CA THR A 393 -0.79 -6.84 18.10
C THR A 393 0.36 -7.58 17.41
N PRO A 394 1.59 -7.54 17.99
CA PRO A 394 2.76 -8.22 17.40
C PRO A 394 2.48 -9.69 17.09
N ALA A 395 3.05 -10.20 16.01
CA ALA A 395 2.96 -11.59 15.61
C ALA A 395 4.08 -12.42 16.27
N ASP A 396 4.00 -13.74 16.12
CA ASP A 396 4.97 -14.65 16.72
C ASP A 396 6.38 -14.40 16.18
N TYR A 397 6.50 -14.05 14.90
CA TYR A 397 7.78 -13.70 14.27
C TYR A 397 8.47 -12.53 14.97
N GLU A 398 7.77 -11.41 15.20
CA GLU A 398 8.36 -10.24 15.85
C GLU A 398 8.76 -10.55 17.31
N LEU A 399 7.94 -11.36 18.00
CA LEU A 399 8.24 -11.79 19.38
C LEU A 399 9.44 -12.74 19.43
N GLU A 400 9.57 -13.65 18.46
CA GLU A 400 10.74 -14.53 18.33
C GLU A 400 12.00 -13.73 18.04
N GLN A 401 11.96 -12.77 17.12
CA GLN A 401 13.10 -11.92 16.76
C GLN A 401 13.57 -11.05 17.92
N SER A 402 12.66 -10.52 18.73
CA SER A 402 12.96 -9.72 19.92
C SER A 402 13.16 -10.56 21.20
N GLU A 403 13.33 -11.89 21.07
CA GLU A 403 13.55 -12.83 22.17
C GLU A 403 12.48 -12.72 23.31
N GLY A 404 11.24 -12.34 22.93
CA GLY A 404 10.14 -12.11 23.85
C GLY A 404 10.20 -10.78 24.63
N VAL A 405 11.21 -9.95 24.36
CA VAL A 405 11.33 -8.62 24.98
C VAL A 405 10.50 -7.62 24.16
N VAL A 406 9.52 -7.02 24.81
CA VAL A 406 8.58 -6.07 24.20
C VAL A 406 8.54 -4.78 25.01
N THR A 407 8.74 -3.66 24.33
CA THR A 407 8.49 -2.34 24.91
C THR A 407 7.02 -2.00 24.77
N GLU A 408 6.29 -1.87 25.89
CA GLU A 408 4.87 -1.56 25.90
C GLU A 408 4.60 -0.05 25.87
N GLN A 409 3.62 0.37 25.09
CA GLN A 409 3.09 1.73 25.03
C GLN A 409 1.55 1.67 24.99
N ILE A 410 0.95 1.55 26.16
CA ILE A 410 -0.50 1.31 26.32
C ILE A 410 -1.23 2.61 26.63
N ILE A 411 -0.62 3.53 27.37
CA ILE A 411 -1.26 4.76 27.82
C ILE A 411 -1.49 5.72 26.66
N ARG A 412 -2.74 6.17 26.50
CA ARG A 412 -3.12 7.22 25.54
C ARG A 412 -3.05 8.59 26.21
N PRO A 413 -2.33 9.56 25.62
CA PRO A 413 -2.25 10.93 26.16
C PRO A 413 -3.61 11.61 26.31
N THR A 414 -4.61 11.22 25.49
CA THR A 414 -5.98 11.74 25.53
C THR A 414 -6.82 11.21 26.69
N GLY A 415 -6.32 10.23 27.44
CA GLY A 415 -7.06 9.58 28.50
C GLY A 415 -8.17 8.61 28.05
N LEU A 416 -8.36 8.42 26.75
CA LEU A 416 -9.41 7.54 26.19
C LEU A 416 -9.17 6.08 26.59
N LEU A 417 -10.24 5.45 27.09
CA LEU A 417 -10.22 4.06 27.52
C LEU A 417 -10.40 3.09 26.35
N ASP A 418 -9.88 1.87 26.48
CA ASP A 418 -10.27 0.79 25.59
C ASP A 418 -11.78 0.50 25.74
N PRO A 419 -12.47 0.09 24.66
CA PRO A 419 -13.92 -0.10 24.68
C PRO A 419 -14.30 -1.27 25.60
N HIS A 420 -15.49 -1.19 26.20
CA HIS A 420 -16.06 -2.34 26.89
C HIS A 420 -16.52 -3.39 25.88
N ILE A 421 -16.19 -4.68 26.11
CA ILE A 421 -16.59 -5.78 25.25
C ILE A 421 -17.72 -6.55 25.91
N THR A 422 -18.85 -6.66 25.18
CA THR A 422 -20.02 -7.43 25.59
C THR A 422 -20.17 -8.63 24.67
N VAL A 423 -20.45 -9.81 25.22
CA VAL A 423 -20.77 -11.00 24.42
C VAL A 423 -22.28 -11.24 24.47
N ARG A 424 -22.92 -11.36 23.31
CA ARG A 424 -24.36 -11.61 23.17
C ARG A 424 -24.62 -12.85 22.31
N PRO A 425 -25.76 -13.56 22.49
CA PRO A 425 -26.07 -14.72 21.68
C PRO A 425 -26.14 -14.44 20.18
N SER A 426 -25.74 -15.39 19.34
CA SER A 426 -25.86 -15.28 17.88
C SER A 426 -27.30 -15.34 17.41
N MET A 427 -28.17 -16.02 18.13
CA MET A 427 -29.59 -16.07 17.81
C MET A 427 -30.22 -14.68 17.98
N GLY A 428 -30.84 -14.16 16.91
CA GLY A 428 -31.41 -12.81 16.90
C GLY A 428 -30.40 -11.67 16.81
N GLN A 429 -29.14 -11.97 16.44
CA GLN A 429 -28.06 -10.99 16.36
C GLN A 429 -28.37 -9.80 15.44
N VAL A 430 -29.13 -10.02 14.37
CA VAL A 430 -29.48 -8.94 13.41
C VAL A 430 -30.51 -7.98 14.01
N ASP A 431 -31.53 -8.48 14.68
CA ASP A 431 -32.54 -7.66 15.33
C ASP A 431 -31.95 -6.85 16.49
N ASP A 432 -31.10 -7.48 17.29
CA ASP A 432 -30.36 -6.81 18.37
C ASP A 432 -29.42 -5.74 17.81
N LEU A 433 -28.72 -6.03 16.71
CA LEU A 433 -27.85 -5.08 16.01
C LEU A 433 -28.62 -3.86 15.51
N ILE A 434 -29.82 -4.04 14.95
CA ILE A 434 -30.68 -2.91 14.49
C ILE A 434 -31.02 -2.00 15.66
N ASN A 435 -31.43 -2.55 16.80
CA ASN A 435 -31.73 -1.78 17.99
C ASN A 435 -30.51 -0.95 18.46
N GLU A 436 -29.32 -1.58 18.48
CA GLU A 436 -28.08 -0.91 18.85
C GLU A 436 -27.70 0.19 17.86
N ILE A 437 -27.89 -0.04 16.56
CA ILE A 437 -27.66 0.97 15.51
C ILE A 437 -28.58 2.17 15.74
N GLN A 438 -29.88 1.96 15.99
CA GLN A 438 -30.83 3.04 16.22
C GLN A 438 -30.41 3.92 17.40
N ILE A 439 -29.97 3.31 18.51
CA ILE A 439 -29.47 4.04 19.68
C ILE A 439 -28.27 4.92 19.31
N ARG A 440 -27.37 4.48 18.45
CA ARG A 440 -26.18 5.24 18.02
C ARG A 440 -26.57 6.34 17.03
N VAL A 441 -27.49 6.07 16.12
CA VAL A 441 -28.04 7.07 15.17
C VAL A 441 -28.68 8.23 15.92
N GLU A 442 -29.46 7.96 16.96
CA GLU A 442 -30.06 9.00 17.81
C GLU A 442 -29.01 9.89 18.48
N ARG A 443 -27.82 9.34 18.78
CA ARG A 443 -26.70 10.07 19.37
C ARG A 443 -25.78 10.71 18.34
N ASN A 444 -26.10 10.58 17.04
CA ASN A 444 -25.27 11.00 15.91
C ASN A 444 -23.88 10.33 15.91
N GLU A 445 -23.81 9.08 16.37
CA GLU A 445 -22.63 8.23 16.38
C GLU A 445 -22.68 7.21 15.23
N ARG A 446 -21.55 6.56 14.91
CA ARG A 446 -21.43 5.63 13.80
C ARG A 446 -21.15 4.23 14.29
N THR A 447 -21.54 3.24 13.47
CA THR A 447 -21.38 1.82 13.78
C THR A 447 -20.53 1.13 12.71
N LEU A 448 -19.57 0.31 13.13
CA LEU A 448 -18.87 -0.63 12.26
C LEU A 448 -19.39 -2.03 12.52
N VAL A 449 -19.66 -2.79 11.46
CA VAL A 449 -20.10 -4.19 11.54
C VAL A 449 -19.14 -5.08 10.76
N THR A 450 -18.65 -6.15 11.40
CA THR A 450 -17.77 -7.11 10.72
C THR A 450 -18.48 -8.42 10.47
N THR A 451 -18.39 -8.89 9.22
CA THR A 451 -18.94 -10.17 8.75
C THR A 451 -17.84 -11.14 8.36
N LEU A 452 -18.19 -12.41 8.10
CA LEU A 452 -17.23 -13.44 7.69
C LEU A 452 -17.03 -13.51 6.18
N THR A 453 -18.05 -13.15 5.40
CA THR A 453 -18.02 -13.26 3.94
C THR A 453 -18.46 -11.97 3.26
N LYS A 454 -18.01 -11.76 2.01
CA LYS A 454 -18.45 -10.65 1.17
C LYS A 454 -19.95 -10.64 0.98
N ARG A 455 -20.49 -11.79 0.64
CA ARG A 455 -21.93 -12.00 0.43
C ARG A 455 -22.74 -11.63 1.67
N MET A 456 -22.31 -12.05 2.86
CA MET A 456 -22.97 -11.66 4.10
C MET A 456 -22.94 -10.16 4.33
N ALA A 457 -21.85 -9.46 3.93
CA ALA A 457 -21.79 -8.00 4.02
C ALA A 457 -22.79 -7.32 3.08
N GLU A 458 -22.91 -7.82 1.86
CA GLU A 458 -23.86 -7.31 0.85
C GLU A 458 -25.31 -7.55 1.27
N GLU A 459 -25.65 -8.78 1.64
CA GLU A 459 -27.01 -9.18 2.08
C GLU A 459 -27.43 -8.41 3.36
N LEU A 460 -26.53 -8.27 4.33
CA LEU A 460 -26.81 -7.48 5.54
C LEU A 460 -27.01 -6.00 5.22
N SER A 461 -26.22 -5.45 4.29
CA SER A 461 -26.39 -4.07 3.84
C SER A 461 -27.75 -3.85 3.19
N GLU A 462 -28.18 -4.73 2.30
CA GLU A 462 -29.51 -4.70 1.68
C GLU A 462 -30.62 -4.81 2.74
N TYR A 463 -30.46 -5.71 3.69
CA TYR A 463 -31.43 -5.91 4.78
C TYR A 463 -31.56 -4.65 5.66
N LEU A 464 -30.43 -4.04 6.08
CA LEU A 464 -30.45 -2.84 6.89
C LEU A 464 -31.02 -1.63 6.11
N ALA A 465 -30.71 -1.51 4.82
CA ALA A 465 -31.27 -0.45 3.96
C ALA A 465 -32.80 -0.56 3.85
N ASN A 466 -33.35 -1.78 3.78
CA ASN A 466 -34.79 -2.03 3.79
C ASN A 466 -35.47 -1.67 5.13
N HIS A 467 -34.68 -1.47 6.19
CA HIS A 467 -35.14 -1.00 7.51
C HIS A 467 -34.79 0.47 7.78
N ASP A 468 -34.67 1.28 6.73
CA ASP A 468 -34.39 2.72 6.78
C ASP A 468 -33.05 3.10 7.45
N VAL A 469 -32.07 2.17 7.51
CA VAL A 469 -30.72 2.45 8.00
C VAL A 469 -29.85 2.93 6.83
N ARG A 470 -29.16 4.04 7.00
CA ARG A 470 -28.16 4.54 6.02
C ARG A 470 -26.88 3.73 6.14
N VAL A 471 -26.68 2.77 5.26
CA VAL A 471 -25.62 1.77 5.35
C VAL A 471 -24.83 1.69 4.06
N ALA A 472 -23.53 1.40 4.17
CA ALA A 472 -22.68 0.98 3.06
C ALA A 472 -21.82 -0.21 3.47
N TYR A 473 -21.25 -0.88 2.49
CA TYR A 473 -20.33 -2.01 2.73
C TYR A 473 -18.99 -1.81 2.01
N ILE A 474 -17.93 -2.41 2.56
CA ILE A 474 -16.60 -2.44 1.97
C ILE A 474 -16.06 -3.86 1.99
N HIS A 475 -15.61 -4.35 0.82
CA HIS A 475 -14.84 -5.59 0.68
C HIS A 475 -13.78 -5.45 -0.44
N SER A 476 -13.06 -6.54 -0.76
CA SER A 476 -11.91 -6.48 -1.68
C SER A 476 -12.25 -6.04 -3.10
N ASP A 477 -13.51 -6.17 -3.53
CA ASP A 477 -13.95 -5.88 -4.90
C ASP A 477 -14.50 -4.43 -5.05
N VAL A 478 -14.60 -3.68 -3.94
CA VAL A 478 -14.94 -2.25 -3.98
C VAL A 478 -13.71 -1.47 -4.45
N ASP A 479 -13.88 -0.62 -5.45
CA ASP A 479 -12.81 0.21 -6.02
C ASP A 479 -12.21 1.14 -4.95
N THR A 480 -10.94 1.52 -5.16
CA THR A 480 -10.22 2.37 -4.21
C THR A 480 -10.87 3.75 -4.05
N MET A 481 -11.37 4.34 -5.13
CA MET A 481 -12.04 5.65 -5.08
C MET A 481 -13.39 5.57 -4.36
N ASP A 482 -14.18 4.54 -4.65
CA ASP A 482 -15.46 4.29 -3.97
C ASP A 482 -15.24 4.05 -2.47
N ARG A 483 -14.17 3.35 -2.10
CA ARG A 483 -13.82 3.13 -0.70
C ARG A 483 -13.52 4.43 0.05
N ILE A 484 -12.77 5.35 -0.57
CA ILE A 484 -12.47 6.66 0.00
C ILE A 484 -13.77 7.44 0.19
N GLN A 485 -14.64 7.46 -0.82
CA GLN A 485 -15.92 8.15 -0.75
C GLN A 485 -16.82 7.59 0.36
N ILE A 486 -16.92 6.27 0.48
CA ILE A 486 -17.72 5.62 1.55
C ILE A 486 -17.21 6.01 2.95
N LEU A 487 -15.88 6.10 3.13
CA LEU A 487 -15.31 6.51 4.40
C LEU A 487 -15.57 7.99 4.70
N ASP A 488 -15.51 8.86 3.70
CA ASP A 488 -15.87 10.27 3.84
C ASP A 488 -17.35 10.45 4.13
N ASP A 489 -18.23 9.68 3.50
CA ASP A 489 -19.67 9.67 3.75
C ASP A 489 -20.00 9.20 5.18
N LEU A 490 -19.27 8.19 5.70
CA LEU A 490 -19.40 7.76 7.10
C LEU A 490 -19.03 8.89 8.06
N ARG A 491 -17.91 9.57 7.83
CA ARG A 491 -17.43 10.69 8.65
C ARG A 491 -18.34 11.92 8.55
N ALA A 492 -18.83 12.20 7.34
CA ALA A 492 -19.78 13.29 7.12
C ALA A 492 -21.16 13.01 7.72
N GLY A 493 -21.45 11.74 8.04
CA GLY A 493 -22.75 11.31 8.52
C GLY A 493 -23.79 11.13 7.42
N ALA A 494 -23.36 11.00 6.18
CA ALA A 494 -24.22 10.58 5.08
C ALA A 494 -24.67 9.14 5.24
N ILE A 495 -23.81 8.29 5.82
CA ILE A 495 -24.12 6.92 6.25
C ILE A 495 -23.87 6.76 7.76
N ASP A 496 -24.62 5.86 8.40
CA ASP A 496 -24.55 5.59 9.84
C ASP A 496 -23.82 4.32 10.14
N VAL A 497 -23.87 3.35 9.22
CA VAL A 497 -23.31 2.00 9.39
C VAL A 497 -22.39 1.65 8.23
N LEU A 498 -21.21 1.15 8.58
CA LEU A 498 -20.28 0.57 7.62
C LEU A 498 -20.10 -0.91 7.91
N ILE A 499 -20.40 -1.76 6.92
CA ILE A 499 -20.22 -3.21 7.00
C ILE A 499 -18.96 -3.60 6.24
N GLY A 500 -18.16 -4.48 6.82
CA GLY A 500 -16.96 -4.96 6.14
C GLY A 500 -16.52 -6.35 6.58
N VAL A 501 -15.72 -7.02 5.73
CA VAL A 501 -15.17 -8.33 6.04
C VAL A 501 -13.82 -8.17 6.75
N ASN A 502 -12.78 -7.86 6.01
CA ASN A 502 -11.40 -7.80 6.50
C ASN A 502 -10.82 -6.38 6.51
N LEU A 503 -11.43 -5.47 5.79
CA LEU A 503 -10.89 -4.14 5.49
C LEU A 503 -11.03 -3.12 6.63
N LEU A 504 -11.70 -3.49 7.71
CA LEU A 504 -11.85 -2.65 8.90
C LEU A 504 -10.67 -2.76 9.87
N ARG A 505 -9.62 -3.55 9.53
CA ARG A 505 -8.51 -3.83 10.45
C ARG A 505 -7.47 -2.73 10.53
N GLU A 506 -7.12 -2.11 9.39
CA GLU A 506 -5.91 -1.29 9.29
C GLU A 506 -6.16 0.06 8.62
N GLY A 507 -5.47 1.08 9.11
CA GLY A 507 -5.43 2.41 8.48
C GLY A 507 -6.68 3.26 8.61
N LEU A 508 -7.75 2.79 9.25
CA LEU A 508 -8.96 3.57 9.46
C LEU A 508 -8.91 4.29 10.81
N ASP A 509 -8.91 5.60 10.78
CA ASP A 509 -9.01 6.47 11.93
C ASP A 509 -10.39 7.15 11.94
N LEU A 510 -11.34 6.55 12.64
CA LEU A 510 -12.75 6.93 12.66
C LEU A 510 -13.20 7.24 14.10
N PRO A 511 -12.90 8.44 14.63
CA PRO A 511 -13.29 8.81 15.99
C PRO A 511 -14.81 8.94 16.17
N GLU A 512 -15.56 9.01 15.08
CA GLU A 512 -17.03 9.06 15.07
C GLU A 512 -17.69 7.71 15.41
N VAL A 513 -16.90 6.60 15.31
CA VAL A 513 -17.40 5.26 15.58
C VAL A 513 -17.43 4.97 17.08
N SER A 514 -18.62 4.77 17.61
CA SER A 514 -18.85 4.39 19.01
C SER A 514 -19.17 2.91 19.20
N LEU A 515 -19.70 2.23 18.16
CA LEU A 515 -20.03 0.82 18.23
C LEU A 515 -19.27 0.02 17.18
N VAL A 516 -18.65 -1.07 17.62
CA VAL A 516 -18.12 -2.13 16.75
C VAL A 516 -18.89 -3.43 17.04
N ALA A 517 -19.62 -3.93 16.06
CA ALA A 517 -20.35 -5.19 16.14
C ALA A 517 -19.62 -6.29 15.36
N ILE A 518 -19.35 -7.40 16.02
CA ILE A 518 -18.65 -8.55 15.43
C ILE A 518 -19.62 -9.70 15.36
N LEU A 519 -20.16 -9.99 14.17
CA LEU A 519 -21.07 -11.09 13.95
C LEU A 519 -20.31 -12.43 13.92
N ASP A 520 -20.93 -13.50 14.41
CA ASP A 520 -20.35 -14.83 14.42
C ASP A 520 -18.90 -14.84 14.98
N ALA A 521 -18.71 -14.21 16.14
CA ALA A 521 -17.39 -14.05 16.74
C ALA A 521 -16.76 -15.38 17.20
N ASP A 522 -17.57 -16.42 17.42
CA ASP A 522 -17.14 -17.77 17.81
C ASP A 522 -16.73 -18.68 16.65
N LYS A 523 -16.86 -18.23 15.40
CA LYS A 523 -16.42 -19.01 14.24
C LYS A 523 -14.91 -18.84 14.07
N GLU A 524 -14.14 -19.64 14.80
CA GLU A 524 -12.67 -19.56 14.78
C GLU A 524 -12.09 -19.64 13.37
N GLY A 525 -11.10 -18.80 13.10
CA GLY A 525 -10.40 -18.69 11.83
C GLY A 525 -9.58 -17.42 11.73
N PHE A 526 -8.99 -17.19 10.58
CA PHE A 526 -8.15 -16.00 10.35
C PHE A 526 -8.85 -14.66 10.67
N LEU A 527 -10.16 -14.55 10.37
CA LEU A 527 -10.96 -13.34 10.62
C LEU A 527 -11.40 -13.19 12.09
N ARG A 528 -11.31 -14.22 12.90
CA ARG A 528 -11.73 -14.27 14.31
C ARG A 528 -10.61 -14.74 15.24
N SER A 529 -9.35 -14.59 14.80
CA SER A 529 -8.18 -14.79 15.66
C SER A 529 -8.10 -13.68 16.71
N ASN A 530 -7.42 -13.91 17.82
CA ASN A 530 -7.18 -12.90 18.86
C ASN A 530 -6.69 -11.57 18.28
N ARG A 531 -5.67 -11.58 17.38
CA ARG A 531 -5.16 -10.38 16.72
C ARG A 531 -6.24 -9.63 15.95
N SER A 532 -7.04 -10.37 15.18
CA SER A 532 -8.13 -9.81 14.38
C SER A 532 -9.20 -9.16 15.25
N LEU A 533 -9.63 -9.84 16.30
CA LEU A 533 -10.64 -9.35 17.23
C LEU A 533 -10.13 -8.12 17.99
N THR A 534 -8.90 -8.16 18.51
CA THR A 534 -8.28 -7.03 19.23
C THR A 534 -8.16 -5.78 18.35
N GLN A 535 -7.76 -5.94 17.09
CA GLN A 535 -7.66 -4.81 16.16
C GLN A 535 -9.01 -4.22 15.79
N THR A 536 -10.00 -5.10 15.58
CA THR A 536 -11.36 -4.68 15.27
C THR A 536 -11.98 -3.96 16.46
N ALA A 537 -11.84 -4.49 17.66
CA ALA A 537 -12.27 -3.86 18.91
C ALA A 537 -11.62 -2.49 19.12
N GLY A 538 -10.33 -2.37 18.83
CA GLY A 538 -9.58 -1.13 18.94
C GLY A 538 -10.09 0.04 18.07
N ARG A 539 -10.98 -0.22 17.10
CA ARG A 539 -11.62 0.86 16.29
C ARG A 539 -12.57 1.71 17.12
N ALA A 540 -13.23 1.16 18.12
CA ALA A 540 -14.07 1.92 19.03
C ALA A 540 -13.30 2.68 20.13
N ALA A 541 -11.98 2.42 20.29
CA ALA A 541 -11.16 3.01 21.35
C ALA A 541 -10.87 4.51 21.21
N ARG A 542 -11.30 5.15 20.13
CA ARG A 542 -11.14 6.59 19.87
C ARG A 542 -12.39 7.42 20.21
N ASN A 543 -13.49 6.74 20.55
CA ASN A 543 -14.73 7.39 20.97
C ASN A 543 -14.89 7.30 22.49
N LEU A 544 -15.40 8.34 23.11
CA LEU A 544 -15.70 8.36 24.55
C LEU A 544 -16.70 7.28 24.94
N ASN A 545 -17.67 7.00 24.06
CA ASN A 545 -18.72 6.01 24.24
C ASN A 545 -18.40 4.70 23.51
N GLY A 546 -17.09 4.40 23.33
CA GLY A 546 -16.65 3.23 22.60
C GLY A 546 -17.11 1.92 23.23
N GLU A 547 -17.83 1.09 22.47
CA GLU A 547 -18.35 -0.21 22.87
C GLU A 547 -18.15 -1.25 21.78
N VAL A 548 -17.95 -2.51 22.17
CA VAL A 548 -17.84 -3.66 21.26
C VAL A 548 -18.85 -4.72 21.64
N ILE A 549 -19.61 -5.18 20.67
CA ILE A 549 -20.52 -6.32 20.85
C ILE A 549 -19.99 -7.48 20.01
N MET A 550 -19.71 -8.60 20.66
CA MET A 550 -19.36 -9.87 20.02
C MET A 550 -20.58 -10.79 20.07
N TYR A 551 -21.16 -11.10 18.92
CA TYR A 551 -22.23 -12.07 18.83
C TYR A 551 -21.66 -13.48 18.71
N ALA A 552 -21.94 -14.31 19.73
CA ALA A 552 -21.37 -15.65 19.85
C ALA A 552 -22.22 -16.53 20.78
N ASP A 553 -22.33 -17.81 20.46
CA ASP A 553 -23.02 -18.78 21.32
C ASP A 553 -22.07 -19.37 22.36
N LYS A 554 -20.78 -19.31 22.13
CA LYS A 554 -19.71 -19.71 23.06
C LYS A 554 -18.52 -18.78 23.01
N ILE A 555 -17.87 -18.55 24.13
CA ILE A 555 -16.63 -17.80 24.18
C ILE A 555 -15.48 -18.72 23.77
N THR A 556 -14.79 -18.38 22.69
CA THR A 556 -13.60 -19.10 22.22
C THR A 556 -12.35 -18.62 22.94
N GLN A 557 -11.23 -19.34 22.79
CA GLN A 557 -9.96 -18.92 23.37
C GLN A 557 -9.51 -17.55 22.83
N SER A 558 -9.67 -17.34 21.52
CA SER A 558 -9.34 -16.05 20.88
C SER A 558 -10.18 -14.89 21.42
N MET A 559 -11.47 -15.12 21.65
CA MET A 559 -12.34 -14.10 22.26
C MET A 559 -11.93 -13.81 23.71
N GLN A 560 -11.66 -14.85 24.51
CA GLN A 560 -11.28 -14.69 25.92
C GLN A 560 -9.97 -13.87 26.02
N GLN A 561 -8.96 -14.19 25.23
CA GLN A 561 -7.70 -13.45 25.21
C GLN A 561 -7.91 -11.98 24.81
N THR A 562 -8.81 -11.71 23.85
CA THR A 562 -9.13 -10.32 23.44
C THR A 562 -9.83 -9.57 24.57
N ILE A 563 -10.78 -10.20 25.24
CA ILE A 563 -11.52 -9.60 26.37
C ILE A 563 -10.56 -9.29 27.52
N ASP A 564 -9.74 -10.26 27.92
CA ASP A 564 -8.82 -10.13 29.04
C ASP A 564 -7.78 -9.02 28.77
N GLU A 565 -7.22 -8.97 27.57
CA GLU A 565 -6.23 -7.95 27.20
C GLU A 565 -6.86 -6.55 27.09
N THR A 566 -8.06 -6.44 26.55
CA THR A 566 -8.78 -5.16 26.46
C THR A 566 -9.11 -4.63 27.85
N GLU A 567 -9.53 -5.49 28.78
CA GLU A 567 -9.82 -5.10 30.16
C GLU A 567 -8.55 -4.75 30.94
N ARG A 568 -7.43 -5.47 30.72
CA ARG A 568 -6.11 -5.11 31.26
C ARG A 568 -5.71 -3.69 30.85
N ARG A 569 -5.78 -3.39 29.54
CA ARG A 569 -5.44 -2.07 28.98
C ARG A 569 -6.37 -0.98 29.53
N ARG A 570 -7.66 -1.27 29.61
CA ARG A 570 -8.65 -0.35 30.16
C ARG A 570 -8.35 -0.01 31.62
N SER A 571 -8.05 -1.02 32.44
CA SER A 571 -7.73 -0.84 33.85
C SER A 571 -6.45 -0.03 34.07
N LEU A 572 -5.40 -0.26 33.26
CA LEU A 572 -4.15 0.50 33.32
C LEU A 572 -4.38 1.97 32.94
N GLN A 573 -5.15 2.23 31.88
CA GLN A 573 -5.47 3.59 31.46
C GLN A 573 -6.32 4.32 32.52
N LEU A 574 -7.28 3.63 33.13
CA LEU A 574 -8.12 4.21 34.17
C LEU A 574 -7.31 4.61 35.41
N ALA A 575 -6.44 3.71 35.88
CA ALA A 575 -5.53 3.99 37.01
C ALA A 575 -4.61 5.19 36.72
N TYR A 576 -4.05 5.25 35.50
CA TYR A 576 -3.22 6.38 35.07
C TYR A 576 -4.01 7.69 35.05
N ASN A 577 -5.26 7.67 34.51
CA ASN A 577 -6.12 8.85 34.47
C ASN A 577 -6.45 9.37 35.89
N GLU A 578 -6.75 8.45 36.80
CA GLU A 578 -7.04 8.80 38.21
C GLU A 578 -5.80 9.40 38.91
N GLU A 579 -4.63 8.80 38.74
CA GLU A 579 -3.38 9.27 39.34
C GLU A 579 -2.98 10.68 38.85
N HIS A 580 -3.19 10.96 37.55
CA HIS A 580 -2.80 12.22 36.90
C HIS A 580 -3.94 13.23 36.76
N GLY A 581 -5.14 12.91 37.26
CA GLY A 581 -6.32 13.80 37.14
C GLY A 581 -6.75 14.06 35.71
N ILE A 582 -6.55 13.10 34.80
CA ILE A 582 -6.89 13.25 33.38
C ILE A 582 -8.35 12.89 33.16
N THR A 583 -9.09 13.82 32.55
CA THR A 583 -10.43 13.54 32.05
C THR A 583 -10.36 13.16 30.57
N PRO A 584 -10.89 11.99 30.15
CA PRO A 584 -10.88 11.56 28.75
C PRO A 584 -11.49 12.62 27.83
N GLN A 585 -10.81 12.94 26.72
CA GLN A 585 -11.26 13.94 25.78
C GLN A 585 -11.47 13.31 24.40
N ALA A 586 -12.58 13.69 23.74
CA ALA A 586 -12.85 13.27 22.38
C ALA A 586 -11.80 13.85 21.41
N ILE A 587 -11.37 13.04 20.47
CA ILE A 587 -10.48 13.49 19.39
C ILE A 587 -11.35 14.15 18.32
N ILE A 588 -11.23 15.48 18.18
CA ILE A 588 -11.88 16.22 17.10
C ILE A 588 -10.83 16.44 16.00
N LYS A 589 -10.88 15.63 14.95
CA LYS A 589 -10.06 15.87 13.76
C LYS A 589 -10.76 16.83 12.82
N ALA A 590 -10.04 17.83 12.30
CA ALA A 590 -10.53 18.68 11.23
C ALA A 590 -10.92 17.80 10.02
N ARG A 591 -12.06 18.11 9.38
CA ARG A 591 -12.63 17.33 8.26
C ARG A 591 -11.70 17.14 7.06
N ASN A 592 -10.64 17.95 6.94
CA ASN A 592 -9.68 17.90 5.83
C ASN A 592 -8.58 16.83 5.97
N ALA A 593 -8.65 15.94 6.96
CA ALA A 593 -7.52 15.12 7.38
C ALA A 593 -7.48 13.67 6.85
N ILE A 594 -8.40 13.20 6.00
CA ILE A 594 -8.16 11.94 5.26
C ILE A 594 -7.31 12.20 4.02
N ILE A 595 -7.45 13.37 3.41
CA ILE A 595 -6.56 13.89 2.36
C ILE A 595 -5.79 15.07 2.98
N GLY A 596 -5.11 14.84 4.09
CA GLY A 596 -4.20 15.80 4.73
C GLY A 596 -2.82 15.72 4.09
N VAL A 597 -2.80 15.72 2.79
CA VAL A 597 -1.61 15.96 2.02
C VAL A 597 -1.79 17.38 1.49
N ASP A 598 -0.83 18.25 1.84
CA ASP A 598 -0.71 19.61 1.32
C ASP A 598 -1.10 19.68 -0.17
N ASN A 599 -1.44 20.85 -0.69
CA ASN A 599 -1.85 21.12 -2.07
C ASN A 599 -1.03 20.40 -3.17
N GLU A 600 0.14 19.86 -2.86
CA GLU A 600 0.96 19.02 -3.75
C GLU A 600 0.30 17.66 -4.08
N PHE A 601 -0.44 17.03 -3.15
CA PHE A 601 -1.11 15.74 -3.41
C PHE A 601 -2.60 15.89 -3.79
N SER A 602 -3.26 16.98 -3.44
CA SER A 602 -4.63 17.24 -3.93
C SER A 602 -4.67 17.52 -5.44
N GLN A 603 -3.55 17.90 -6.05
CA GLN A 603 -3.42 17.99 -7.52
C GLN A 603 -3.25 16.62 -8.19
N ILE A 604 -2.78 15.60 -7.47
CA ILE A 604 -2.64 14.22 -7.96
C ILE A 604 -4.02 13.59 -8.23
N SER A 605 -5.03 13.95 -7.45
CA SER A 605 -6.40 13.40 -7.58
C SER A 605 -7.30 14.15 -8.56
N THR A 606 -6.94 15.38 -8.98
CA THR A 606 -7.79 16.20 -9.85
C THR A 606 -7.43 16.19 -11.33
N ASP A 607 -6.25 15.67 -11.71
CA ASP A 607 -5.81 15.67 -13.13
C ASP A 607 -6.26 14.44 -13.94
N ASN A 608 -6.99 13.50 -13.34
CA ASN A 608 -7.57 12.34 -14.03
C ASN A 608 -8.81 12.66 -14.90
N SER A 609 -9.16 13.95 -15.13
CA SER A 609 -10.29 14.34 -15.96
C SER A 609 -10.00 14.47 -17.47
N LYS A 610 -8.80 14.08 -17.94
CA LYS A 610 -8.43 14.18 -19.35
C LYS A 610 -8.11 12.83 -20.00
N HIS A 611 -9.07 11.90 -19.97
CA HIS A 611 -9.10 10.86 -20.99
C HIS A 611 -10.24 11.14 -21.99
N PRO A 612 -9.96 11.27 -23.30
CA PRO A 612 -11.00 11.42 -24.31
C PRO A 612 -11.58 10.04 -24.65
N GLY A 613 -12.74 9.74 -24.08
CA GLY A 613 -13.48 8.57 -24.53
C GLY A 613 -14.38 7.92 -23.50
N ARG A 614 -15.32 8.67 -22.94
CA ARG A 614 -16.69 8.23 -22.62
C ARG A 614 -17.48 9.47 -22.18
N GLY A 615 -18.34 9.92 -23.08
CA GLY A 615 -19.26 11.01 -22.77
C GLY A 615 -20.36 10.53 -21.82
N GLU A 616 -20.62 11.35 -20.82
CA GLU A 616 -21.86 12.06 -20.59
C GLU A 616 -21.78 12.72 -19.20
N HIS A 617 -21.73 14.04 -19.21
CA HIS A 617 -21.89 14.86 -18.01
C HIS A 617 -23.29 14.66 -17.44
N ARG A 618 -23.39 14.15 -16.20
CA ARG A 618 -24.59 14.37 -15.39
C ARG A 618 -24.33 15.52 -14.43
N THR A 619 -24.95 16.65 -14.74
CA THR A 619 -25.12 17.76 -13.80
C THR A 619 -26.05 17.32 -12.66
N PHE A 620 -25.56 17.38 -11.44
CA PHE A 620 -26.37 17.15 -10.26
C PHE A 620 -27.26 18.38 -10.02
N THR A 621 -28.53 18.26 -10.32
CA THR A 621 -29.58 19.09 -9.77
C THR A 621 -30.06 18.46 -8.46
N SER A 622 -30.33 19.30 -7.47
CA SER A 622 -30.76 18.94 -6.12
C SER A 622 -32.12 18.23 -6.11
N GLU A 623 -32.12 16.92 -6.33
CA GLU A 623 -33.22 16.04 -5.99
C GLU A 623 -32.71 14.94 -5.07
N LYS A 624 -33.51 14.54 -4.09
CA LYS A 624 -33.18 13.54 -3.04
C LYS A 624 -32.42 12.38 -3.62
N PRO A 625 -31.30 11.94 -2.99
CA PRO A 625 -30.54 10.81 -3.49
C PRO A 625 -31.42 9.54 -3.47
N GLN A 626 -31.81 9.07 -4.65
CA GLN A 626 -32.21 7.69 -4.82
C GLN A 626 -30.93 6.87 -4.68
N PHE A 627 -30.84 6.10 -3.61
CA PHE A 627 -29.78 5.13 -3.44
C PHE A 627 -29.84 4.14 -4.60
N ALA A 628 -28.90 4.28 -5.54
CA ALA A 628 -28.70 3.29 -6.58
C ALA A 628 -28.20 2.02 -5.91
N SER A 629 -29.02 0.97 -5.92
CA SER A 629 -28.56 -0.38 -5.68
C SER A 629 -27.46 -0.65 -6.72
N TYR A 630 -26.21 -0.83 -6.27
CA TYR A 630 -25.14 -1.30 -7.12
C TYR A 630 -25.45 -2.74 -7.53
N GLN A 631 -26.14 -2.87 -8.63
CA GLN A 631 -26.26 -4.14 -9.32
C GLN A 631 -24.98 -4.38 -10.12
N SER A 632 -24.01 -5.07 -9.51
CA SER A 632 -23.02 -5.77 -10.32
C SER A 632 -23.74 -6.90 -11.06
N GLU A 633 -23.69 -6.91 -12.38
CA GLU A 633 -24.00 -8.11 -13.16
C GLU A 633 -22.95 -9.17 -12.83
N PHE A 634 -23.17 -9.91 -11.76
CA PHE A 634 -22.35 -11.07 -11.40
C PHE A 634 -23.22 -12.33 -11.51
N THR A 635 -22.82 -13.23 -12.37
CA THR A 635 -23.31 -14.60 -12.40
C THR A 635 -22.97 -15.28 -11.05
N PRO A 636 -23.96 -15.76 -10.30
CA PRO A 636 -23.68 -16.39 -9.02
C PRO A 636 -23.15 -17.81 -9.27
N SER A 637 -21.89 -18.03 -8.95
CA SER A 637 -21.36 -19.36 -8.73
C SER A 637 -21.15 -19.58 -7.24
N VAL A 638 -21.77 -20.65 -6.72
CA VAL A 638 -21.54 -21.38 -5.48
C VAL A 638 -22.31 -20.95 -4.22
N GLY A 639 -23.23 -21.78 -3.82
CA GLY A 639 -23.48 -22.26 -2.46
C GLY A 639 -24.36 -21.46 -1.50
N ILE A 640 -25.64 -21.14 -1.83
CA ILE A 640 -26.60 -20.58 -0.85
C ILE A 640 -26.73 -21.43 0.40
N ALA A 641 -26.66 -22.75 0.29
CA ALA A 641 -26.88 -23.70 1.41
C ALA A 641 -25.71 -23.79 2.41
N ALA A 642 -24.54 -23.25 2.07
CA ALA A 642 -23.36 -23.20 2.94
C ALA A 642 -23.21 -21.83 3.66
N ASP A 643 -24.14 -20.90 3.44
CA ASP A 643 -24.09 -19.55 3.99
C ASP A 643 -24.55 -19.53 5.46
N PRO A 644 -23.79 -18.90 6.36
CA PRO A 644 -24.22 -18.72 7.76
C PRO A 644 -25.57 -18.01 7.93
N VAL A 645 -25.94 -17.14 7.01
CA VAL A 645 -27.23 -16.42 7.05
C VAL A 645 -28.42 -17.37 6.96
N VAL A 646 -28.31 -18.47 6.20
CA VAL A 646 -29.37 -19.49 6.07
C VAL A 646 -29.68 -20.16 7.40
N GLN A 647 -28.74 -20.22 8.35
CA GLN A 647 -28.98 -20.79 9.68
C GLN A 647 -29.94 -19.95 10.53
N TYR A 648 -30.13 -18.68 10.19
CA TYR A 648 -30.92 -17.71 10.94
C TYR A 648 -32.14 -17.21 10.16
N MET A 649 -32.40 -17.74 8.97
CA MET A 649 -33.58 -17.39 8.17
C MET A 649 -34.87 -17.93 8.77
N SER A 650 -35.91 -17.13 8.71
CA SER A 650 -37.27 -17.58 9.06
C SER A 650 -37.79 -18.59 8.03
N THR A 651 -38.80 -19.36 8.39
CA THR A 651 -39.46 -20.35 7.49
C THR A 651 -40.01 -19.66 6.21
N SER A 652 -40.44 -18.40 6.32
CA SER A 652 -40.90 -17.58 5.21
C SER A 652 -39.74 -17.23 4.24
N ASP A 653 -38.58 -16.79 4.78
CA ASP A 653 -37.40 -16.41 3.99
C ASP A 653 -36.77 -17.64 3.32
N LEU A 654 -36.72 -18.76 4.02
CA LEU A 654 -36.30 -20.05 3.44
C LEU A 654 -37.18 -20.46 2.26
N THR A 655 -38.50 -20.21 2.35
CA THR A 655 -39.43 -20.53 1.25
C THR A 655 -39.14 -19.66 0.03
N MET A 656 -38.89 -18.35 0.20
CA MET A 656 -38.53 -17.45 -0.88
C MET A 656 -37.16 -17.81 -1.49
N ALA A 657 -36.18 -18.17 -0.66
CA ALA A 657 -34.85 -18.61 -1.13
C ALA A 657 -34.93 -19.91 -1.95
N ILE A 658 -35.73 -20.87 -1.53
CA ILE A 658 -36.02 -22.11 -2.25
C ILE A 658 -36.66 -21.85 -3.61
N GLU A 659 -37.66 -20.96 -3.70
CA GLU A 659 -38.31 -20.59 -4.97
C GLU A 659 -37.33 -19.89 -5.92
N ARG A 660 -36.49 -19.00 -5.39
CA ARG A 660 -35.44 -18.29 -6.19
C ARG A 660 -34.40 -19.27 -6.75
N LEU A 661 -33.89 -20.17 -5.92
CA LEU A 661 -32.96 -21.22 -6.36
C LEU A 661 -33.55 -22.15 -7.41
N ARG A 662 -34.80 -22.54 -7.25
CA ARG A 662 -35.49 -23.37 -8.23
C ARG A 662 -35.65 -22.70 -9.57
N LYS A 663 -35.90 -21.36 -9.57
CA LYS A 663 -35.96 -20.57 -10.79
C LYS A 663 -34.59 -20.48 -11.46
N ASN A 664 -33.52 -20.18 -10.70
CA ASN A 664 -32.15 -20.05 -11.23
C ASN A 664 -31.66 -21.42 -11.78
N MET A 665 -31.94 -22.53 -11.11
CA MET A 665 -31.61 -23.88 -11.57
C MET A 665 -32.26 -24.20 -12.94
N ILE A 666 -33.54 -23.84 -13.12
CA ILE A 666 -34.24 -24.01 -14.39
C ILE A 666 -33.65 -23.12 -15.48
N GLU A 667 -33.24 -21.92 -15.14
CA GLU A 667 -32.62 -20.96 -16.07
C GLU A 667 -31.22 -21.44 -16.50
N ALA A 668 -30.39 -21.91 -15.57
CA ALA A 668 -29.09 -22.53 -15.87
C ALA A 668 -29.25 -23.77 -16.78
N ALA A 669 -30.22 -24.63 -16.50
CA ALA A 669 -30.51 -25.78 -17.34
C ALA A 669 -30.97 -25.39 -18.76
N LYS A 670 -31.75 -24.33 -18.93
CA LYS A 670 -32.14 -23.79 -20.24
C LYS A 670 -30.96 -23.22 -21.03
N ASN A 671 -29.98 -22.65 -20.34
CA ASN A 671 -28.74 -22.13 -20.92
C ASN A 671 -27.69 -23.23 -21.18
N MET A 672 -28.03 -24.51 -20.96
CA MET A 672 -27.13 -25.67 -21.08
C MET A 672 -25.94 -25.67 -20.11
N ASP A 673 -25.99 -24.88 -19.06
CA ASP A 673 -24.98 -24.93 -17.99
C ASP A 673 -25.38 -25.98 -16.95
N PHE A 674 -25.10 -27.24 -17.30
CA PHE A 674 -25.50 -28.40 -16.47
C PHE A 674 -24.66 -28.51 -15.18
N ILE A 675 -23.48 -27.86 -15.12
CA ILE A 675 -22.63 -27.84 -13.93
C ILE A 675 -23.24 -26.89 -12.89
N GLU A 676 -23.63 -25.69 -13.30
CA GLU A 676 -24.31 -24.73 -12.45
C GLU A 676 -25.70 -25.26 -12.03
N ALA A 677 -26.46 -25.84 -12.94
CA ALA A 677 -27.74 -26.43 -12.62
C ALA A 677 -27.64 -27.58 -11.58
N ALA A 678 -26.59 -28.39 -11.64
CA ALA A 678 -26.33 -29.46 -10.66
C ALA A 678 -25.95 -28.88 -9.29
N GLN A 679 -25.14 -27.83 -9.24
CA GLN A 679 -24.77 -27.14 -8.00
C GLN A 679 -25.99 -26.51 -7.32
N LEU A 680 -26.83 -25.80 -8.08
CA LEU A 680 -28.06 -25.18 -7.59
C LEU A 680 -29.07 -26.22 -7.10
N ARG A 681 -29.13 -27.40 -7.72
CA ARG A 681 -29.95 -28.52 -7.25
C ARG A 681 -29.48 -29.06 -5.89
N ASP A 682 -28.19 -29.27 -5.72
CA ASP A 682 -27.62 -29.79 -4.47
C ASP A 682 -27.79 -28.79 -3.32
N GLU A 683 -27.83 -27.50 -3.64
CA GLU A 683 -28.16 -26.44 -2.69
C GLU A 683 -29.65 -26.41 -2.34
N LEU A 684 -30.51 -26.56 -3.33
CA LEU A 684 -31.95 -26.62 -3.14
C LEU A 684 -32.34 -27.75 -2.14
N ILE A 685 -31.74 -28.94 -2.31
CA ILE A 685 -31.95 -30.06 -1.42
C ILE A 685 -31.59 -29.72 0.03
N LYS A 686 -30.46 -29.07 0.26
CA LYS A 686 -30.02 -28.67 1.60
C LYS A 686 -30.95 -27.63 2.25
N LEU A 687 -31.48 -26.66 1.47
CA LEU A 687 -32.46 -25.71 1.99
C LEU A 687 -33.81 -26.34 2.28
N GLU A 688 -34.27 -27.30 1.45
CA GLU A 688 -35.50 -28.06 1.69
C GLU A 688 -35.37 -28.93 2.94
N GLU A 689 -34.24 -29.60 3.16
CA GLU A 689 -33.95 -30.36 4.38
C GLU A 689 -33.95 -29.45 5.62
N ARG A 690 -33.36 -28.25 5.52
CA ARG A 690 -33.33 -27.26 6.59
C ARG A 690 -34.72 -26.72 6.92
N LYS A 691 -35.52 -26.41 5.91
CA LYS A 691 -36.90 -25.97 6.09
C LYS A 691 -37.71 -27.05 6.81
N LYS A 692 -37.56 -28.29 6.41
CA LYS A 692 -38.23 -29.46 7.03
C LYS A 692 -37.84 -29.64 8.50
N ALA A 693 -36.54 -29.44 8.82
CA ALA A 693 -36.03 -29.52 10.20
C ALA A 693 -36.49 -28.35 11.10
N LEU A 694 -37.01 -27.26 10.54
CA LEU A 694 -37.59 -26.13 11.29
C LEU A 694 -39.12 -26.25 11.41
N GLU A 695 -39.77 -27.12 10.60
CA GLU A 695 -41.20 -27.41 10.64
C GLU A 695 -41.50 -28.62 11.54
N GLU A 696 -40.52 -29.48 11.84
CA GLU A 696 -40.55 -30.55 12.84
C GLU A 696 -40.11 -30.01 14.23
#